data_7e390014d0a5fe88f4f083831032d089
#
_entry.id   7e390014d0a5fe88f4f083831032d089
#
_cell.length_a   1.000
_cell.length_b   1.000
_cell.length_c   1.000
_cell.angle_alpha   90.00
_cell.angle_beta   90.00
_cell.angle_gamma   90.00
#
_symmetry.space_group_name_H-M   'P 1'
#
loop_
_entity.id
_entity.type
_entity.pdbx_description
1 polymer ?
#
loop_
_entity_poly.entity_id
_entity_poly.type
_entity_poly.pdbx_seq_one_letter_code
_entity_poly.pdbx_strand_id
1 'polypeptide(L)'
;MAENYTPMMQQYLAVKKEYEDAILFYRIGDFYEMFFDDAKIASKELDLVLTGKNAGVEERVPMCGIPHHAAAAYIPRLVSRGFKVAICEQTQDPKEAVGLVTRDVIRVITPGTVMQEISDEKASVYLAAITDYGYGYSLAIVEMSTGENYVQNIEHKDVLLMQTLLRSNVREVVVSSDFKEKTLKSFRELQIVISYCDETRIKEEYLPLTEGILKDYDMQAYGRMLNYLENTQKHMLGHLQVTRIEREDEVLYMDFATRQNLELVQSLHENGKAITLWSFLDTCKSAMGSRQLRKWIEKPLVSREKIEARFNKTEWFIQNFMQRQQLRDSFSNIYDLQRLIARCAMNTANAVDCQRLTKTLAEVPSIMHALNETVFDEKRKVDPLQELYQKLKDAFVDNPPVQISDGGMFRDGYNAELDEARKIQHSGRTFIAELEAKERERTGIKTLKIGYNKVFGYYIEISKAAAQAVQDDWGYIRRQTLTNNERFISPELKEKEDAILHAEENAIRIEKQLFQMILDEIRAYLPRLQKLSKFLAEVDAQVAMAEVSAKYGYVRPQFDEDRLFIENGKHPILDDMMKNPKYVANSTDMYKNQDILLITGPNMGGKSTYMRQTALIVIMAQMGCFVPAKSCMMPIFDKIFTRIGASDDILSGQSTFMVEMSEANLALQEATSSSLILFDEIGRGTSTYDGMALAQAMIEYIATCIHAKTMFSTHYHELTVISDNLPNVKNMHVVVKENNDEVTFLYKMADGPAGHSYGINVARLAGLPDAVLNRAKDLQKELESTKRVVQQNYQLVEMYKEDPRTEAFMEKLKQVDPDNLSPREAWVMLSDLCEEVKK
;
A
#
# COMPACT_ATOMS: atom_id res chain seq x y z
N MET A 1 -7.13 -4.41 44.72
CA MET A 1 -6.75 -3.00 44.41
C MET A 1 -7.81 -2.21 43.61
N ALA A 2 -8.73 -2.86 42.91
CA ALA A 2 -9.76 -2.14 42.14
C ALA A 2 -10.91 -1.54 42.99
N GLU A 3 -11.14 -2.01 44.19
CA GLU A 3 -12.30 -1.64 45.05
C GLU A 3 -12.28 -0.19 45.55
N ASN A 4 -11.15 0.49 45.50
CA ASN A 4 -10.99 1.88 45.97
C ASN A 4 -11.22 2.95 44.88
N TYR A 5 -11.42 2.56 43.63
CA TYR A 5 -11.68 3.52 42.53
C TYR A 5 -13.17 3.84 42.40
N THR A 6 -13.45 5.00 41.76
CA THR A 6 -14.84 5.35 41.42
C THR A 6 -15.43 4.30 40.44
N PRO A 7 -16.78 4.11 40.42
CA PRO A 7 -17.41 3.12 39.53
C PRO A 7 -17.05 3.26 38.06
N MET A 8 -16.88 4.48 37.56
CA MET A 8 -16.43 4.76 36.19
C MET A 8 -14.99 4.28 35.95
N MET A 9 -14.07 4.47 36.94
CA MET A 9 -12.68 4.03 36.81
C MET A 9 -12.59 2.51 36.92
N GLN A 10 -13.44 1.86 37.71
CA GLN A 10 -13.56 0.40 37.78
C GLN A 10 -13.99 -0.18 36.43
N GLN A 11 -14.98 0.46 35.75
CA GLN A 11 -15.39 0.09 34.42
C GLN A 11 -14.26 0.25 33.41
N TYR A 12 -13.50 1.38 33.47
CA TYR A 12 -12.32 1.60 32.62
C TYR A 12 -11.28 0.49 32.80
N LEU A 13 -10.93 0.16 34.04
CA LEU A 13 -9.93 -0.88 34.34
C LEU A 13 -10.38 -2.28 33.89
N ALA A 14 -11.68 -2.58 33.98
CA ALA A 14 -12.21 -3.84 33.46
C ALA A 14 -12.04 -3.94 31.95
N VAL A 15 -12.42 -2.90 31.19
CA VAL A 15 -12.22 -2.85 29.74
C VAL A 15 -10.73 -2.88 29.39
N LYS A 16 -9.89 -2.11 30.11
CA LYS A 16 -8.43 -2.08 29.82
C LYS A 16 -7.76 -3.44 30.00
N LYS A 17 -8.23 -4.24 30.94
CA LYS A 17 -7.71 -5.60 31.17
C LYS A 17 -7.93 -6.54 29.99
N GLU A 18 -8.99 -6.32 29.20
CA GLU A 18 -9.25 -7.11 27.99
C GLU A 18 -8.40 -6.64 26.80
N TYR A 19 -7.93 -5.38 26.82
CA TYR A 19 -7.16 -4.73 25.77
C TYR A 19 -5.85 -4.14 26.30
N GLU A 20 -5.08 -4.96 27.02
CA GLU A 20 -3.83 -4.52 27.69
C GLU A 20 -2.80 -3.97 26.71
N ASP A 21 -2.73 -4.54 25.51
CA ASP A 21 -1.77 -4.21 24.44
C ASP A 21 -2.21 -3.01 23.56
N ALA A 22 -3.38 -2.41 23.83
CA ALA A 22 -3.90 -1.28 23.06
C ALA A 22 -4.08 -0.03 23.93
N ILE A 23 -3.84 1.15 23.38
CA ILE A 23 -4.17 2.44 24.01
C ILE A 23 -5.69 2.58 23.98
N LEU A 24 -6.33 2.69 25.16
CA LEU A 24 -7.77 2.74 25.29
C LEU A 24 -8.29 4.18 25.16
N PHE A 25 -8.97 4.48 24.06
CA PHE A 25 -9.71 5.73 23.85
C PHE A 25 -11.11 5.58 24.46
N TYR A 26 -11.26 6.00 25.71
CA TYR A 26 -12.46 5.78 26.51
C TYR A 26 -13.39 6.98 26.44
N ARG A 27 -14.61 6.80 25.88
CA ARG A 27 -15.59 7.88 25.67
C ARG A 27 -16.18 8.39 26.98
N ILE A 28 -15.97 9.68 27.26
CA ILE A 28 -16.59 10.40 28.37
C ILE A 28 -17.15 11.72 27.85
N GLY A 29 -18.48 11.80 27.72
CA GLY A 29 -19.13 12.95 27.10
C GLY A 29 -18.61 13.20 25.67
N ASP A 30 -18.09 14.40 25.41
CA ASP A 30 -17.57 14.78 24.09
C ASP A 30 -16.08 14.47 23.87
N PHE A 31 -15.44 13.75 24.81
CA PHE A 31 -14.02 13.45 24.76
C PHE A 31 -13.76 11.94 24.74
N TYR A 32 -12.65 11.55 24.09
CA TYR A 32 -11.95 10.33 24.43
C TYR A 32 -10.88 10.66 25.45
N GLU A 33 -10.99 10.04 26.62
CA GLU A 33 -10.02 10.19 27.71
C GLU A 33 -9.19 8.91 27.84
N MET A 34 -7.90 9.09 28.03
CA MET A 34 -6.92 8.02 28.29
C MET A 34 -6.38 8.19 29.69
N PHE A 35 -6.12 7.07 30.40
CA PHE A 35 -5.69 7.07 31.80
C PHE A 35 -4.43 6.24 32.00
N PHE A 36 -3.78 6.41 33.17
CA PHE A 36 -2.59 5.68 33.59
C PHE A 36 -1.45 5.75 32.58
N ASP A 37 -0.89 4.59 32.18
CA ASP A 37 0.22 4.53 31.23
C ASP A 37 -0.21 4.88 29.81
N ASP A 38 -1.46 4.57 29.42
CA ASP A 38 -2.01 5.00 28.14
C ASP A 38 -1.98 6.53 28.01
N ALA A 39 -2.30 7.26 29.09
CA ALA A 39 -2.24 8.71 29.09
C ALA A 39 -0.80 9.24 28.95
N LYS A 40 0.17 8.62 29.61
CA LYS A 40 1.58 9.01 29.50
C LYS A 40 2.11 8.79 28.07
N ILE A 41 1.80 7.62 27.47
CA ILE A 41 2.19 7.29 26.10
C ILE A 41 1.51 8.26 25.14
N ALA A 42 0.20 8.37 25.16
CA ALA A 42 -0.55 9.22 24.26
C ALA A 42 -0.17 10.70 24.38
N SER A 43 0.06 11.20 25.61
CA SER A 43 0.53 12.57 25.84
C SER A 43 1.86 12.84 25.13
N LYS A 44 2.83 11.91 25.26
CA LYS A 44 4.14 12.03 24.61
C LYS A 44 4.07 11.92 23.09
N GLU A 45 3.33 10.93 22.59
CA GLU A 45 3.30 10.62 21.15
C GLU A 45 2.42 11.57 20.34
N LEU A 46 1.44 12.20 20.99
CA LEU A 46 0.47 13.10 20.34
C LEU A 46 0.67 14.58 20.70
N ASP A 47 1.65 14.91 21.55
CA ASP A 47 1.91 16.24 22.08
C ASP A 47 0.69 16.81 22.86
N LEU A 48 0.03 15.95 23.68
CA LEU A 48 -1.13 16.33 24.48
C LEU A 48 -0.70 16.73 25.90
N VAL A 49 -1.47 17.61 26.51
CA VAL A 49 -1.25 18.01 27.90
C VAL A 49 -1.61 16.84 28.83
N LEU A 50 -0.64 16.37 29.61
CA LEU A 50 -0.87 15.39 30.67
C LEU A 50 -1.44 16.10 31.91
N THR A 51 -2.63 15.68 32.36
CA THR A 51 -3.33 16.21 33.54
C THR A 51 -3.58 15.09 34.53
N GLY A 52 -4.30 15.37 35.62
CA GLY A 52 -4.70 14.37 36.61
C GLY A 52 -6.20 14.43 36.91
N LYS A 53 -6.86 13.26 36.95
CA LYS A 53 -8.28 13.11 37.32
C LYS A 53 -8.44 12.48 38.68
N ASN A 54 -9.40 12.99 39.49
CA ASN A 54 -9.77 12.36 40.74
C ASN A 54 -10.52 11.05 40.43
N ALA A 55 -10.01 9.95 40.95
CA ALA A 55 -10.52 8.62 40.69
C ALA A 55 -11.02 7.90 41.98
N GLY A 56 -11.19 8.61 43.08
CA GLY A 56 -11.56 8.04 44.39
C GLY A 56 -10.37 7.61 45.25
N VAL A 57 -9.15 7.84 44.81
CA VAL A 57 -7.90 7.57 45.51
C VAL A 57 -7.20 8.89 45.82
N GLU A 58 -6.26 8.88 46.81
CA GLU A 58 -5.54 10.09 47.24
C GLU A 58 -4.71 10.74 46.09
N GLU A 59 -4.07 9.93 45.27
CA GLU A 59 -3.31 10.42 44.12
C GLU A 59 -4.19 10.58 42.89
N ARG A 60 -3.99 11.70 42.19
CA ARG A 60 -4.66 11.91 40.89
C ARG A 60 -4.15 10.94 39.84
N VAL A 61 -5.03 10.24 39.19
CA VAL A 61 -4.69 9.35 38.06
C VAL A 61 -4.25 10.18 36.86
N PRO A 62 -3.08 9.91 36.25
CA PRO A 62 -2.66 10.56 35.03
C PRO A 62 -3.73 10.44 33.94
N MET A 63 -4.03 11.53 33.26
CA MET A 63 -5.07 11.60 32.23
C MET A 63 -4.67 12.57 31.13
N CYS A 64 -4.93 12.23 29.90
CA CYS A 64 -5.02 13.14 28.75
C CYS A 64 -6.28 12.82 27.95
N GLY A 65 -6.69 13.71 27.07
CA GLY A 65 -7.91 13.51 26.29
C GLY A 65 -7.93 14.37 25.03
N ILE A 66 -8.74 13.92 24.07
CA ILE A 66 -8.99 14.59 22.80
C ILE A 66 -10.50 14.71 22.57
N PRO A 67 -11.00 15.74 21.88
CA PRO A 67 -12.38 15.76 21.42
C PRO A 67 -12.67 14.55 20.53
N HIS A 68 -13.79 13.86 20.73
CA HIS A 68 -14.10 12.64 19.99
C HIS A 68 -14.14 12.84 18.47
N HIS A 69 -14.65 13.97 18.02
CA HIS A 69 -14.70 14.31 16.59
C HIS A 69 -13.30 14.56 15.96
N ALA A 70 -12.28 14.78 16.78
CA ALA A 70 -10.91 14.97 16.34
C ALA A 70 -10.10 13.67 16.28
N ALA A 71 -10.64 12.54 16.75
CA ALA A 71 -9.95 11.25 16.85
C ALA A 71 -9.30 10.80 15.53
N ALA A 72 -9.97 11.04 14.39
CA ALA A 72 -9.47 10.71 13.07
C ALA A 72 -8.12 11.38 12.71
N ALA A 73 -7.76 12.49 13.35
CA ALA A 73 -6.47 13.16 13.14
C ALA A 73 -5.36 12.62 14.06
N TYR A 74 -5.72 12.02 15.21
CA TYR A 74 -4.76 11.55 16.21
C TYR A 74 -4.45 10.05 16.10
N ILE A 75 -5.44 9.23 15.80
CA ILE A 75 -5.28 7.78 15.68
C ILE A 75 -4.17 7.38 14.69
N PRO A 76 -4.08 7.96 13.47
CA PRO A 76 -3.04 7.62 12.51
C PRO A 76 -1.63 7.84 13.05
N ARG A 77 -1.43 8.86 13.87
CA ARG A 77 -0.13 9.18 14.48
C ARG A 77 0.34 8.10 15.46
N LEU A 78 -0.57 7.50 16.23
CA LEU A 78 -0.25 6.38 17.12
C LEU A 78 -0.02 5.10 16.31
N VAL A 79 -0.92 4.80 15.39
CA VAL A 79 -0.88 3.55 14.64
C VAL A 79 0.35 3.48 13.71
N SER A 80 0.75 4.61 13.09
CA SER A 80 1.98 4.68 12.28
C SER A 80 3.27 4.44 13.09
N ARG A 81 3.21 4.62 14.41
CA ARG A 81 4.30 4.32 15.35
C ARG A 81 4.21 2.91 15.97
N GLY A 82 3.30 2.07 15.46
CA GLY A 82 3.13 0.69 15.87
C GLY A 82 2.20 0.46 17.06
N PHE A 83 1.52 1.49 17.58
CA PHE A 83 0.56 1.32 18.68
C PHE A 83 -0.79 0.83 18.16
N LYS A 84 -1.45 -0.01 18.94
CA LYS A 84 -2.86 -0.38 18.76
C LYS A 84 -3.75 0.60 19.53
N VAL A 85 -4.92 0.93 18.99
CA VAL A 85 -5.89 1.85 19.62
C VAL A 85 -7.24 1.18 19.73
N ALA A 86 -7.75 0.99 20.94
CA ALA A 86 -9.08 0.46 21.21
C ALA A 86 -10.08 1.62 21.41
N ILE A 87 -11.10 1.68 20.58
CA ILE A 87 -12.16 2.70 20.62
C ILE A 87 -13.30 2.18 21.49
N CYS A 88 -13.49 2.79 22.66
CA CYS A 88 -14.54 2.44 23.61
C CYS A 88 -15.63 3.51 23.60
N GLU A 89 -16.82 3.14 23.12
CA GLU A 89 -17.99 4.01 22.99
C GLU A 89 -19.07 3.71 24.01
N GLN A 90 -19.97 4.67 24.18
CA GLN A 90 -21.17 4.52 24.99
C GLN A 90 -22.19 3.72 24.18
N THR A 91 -22.57 2.54 24.68
CA THR A 91 -23.52 1.64 24.01
C THR A 91 -24.97 1.83 24.47
N GLN A 92 -25.19 2.67 25.48
CA GLN A 92 -26.50 3.00 26.01
C GLN A 92 -26.73 4.52 25.96
N ASP A 93 -27.97 4.94 25.66
CA ASP A 93 -28.35 6.36 25.72
C ASP A 93 -28.21 6.88 27.17
N PRO A 94 -27.47 7.96 27.41
CA PRO A 94 -27.33 8.55 28.74
C PRO A 94 -28.67 8.97 29.39
N LYS A 95 -29.72 9.22 28.59
CA LYS A 95 -31.07 9.58 29.07
C LYS A 95 -31.84 8.37 29.64
N GLU A 96 -31.52 7.17 29.19
CA GLU A 96 -32.17 5.91 29.59
C GLU A 96 -31.38 5.13 30.65
N ALA A 97 -30.14 5.56 30.94
CA ALA A 97 -29.26 4.85 31.85
C ALA A 97 -29.68 5.05 33.31
N VAL A 98 -29.99 3.96 34.01
CA VAL A 98 -30.15 3.93 35.46
C VAL A 98 -28.79 3.65 36.10
N GLY A 99 -28.03 4.72 36.41
CA GLY A 99 -26.68 4.62 36.97
C GLY A 99 -25.56 4.95 35.97
N LEU A 100 -24.55 4.10 35.85
CA LEU A 100 -23.43 4.28 34.92
C LEU A 100 -23.83 3.83 33.54
N VAL A 101 -23.59 4.70 32.52
CA VAL A 101 -23.74 4.34 31.10
C VAL A 101 -22.79 3.18 30.77
N THR A 102 -23.32 2.15 30.12
CA THR A 102 -22.51 1.03 29.61
C THR A 102 -21.61 1.49 28.48
N ARG A 103 -20.38 1.00 28.48
CA ARG A 103 -19.38 1.27 27.45
C ARG A 103 -18.73 -0.02 27.02
N ASP A 104 -18.48 -0.14 25.73
CA ASP A 104 -17.84 -1.31 25.15
C ASP A 104 -16.87 -0.90 24.05
N VAL A 105 -15.88 -1.74 23.77
CA VAL A 105 -14.96 -1.53 22.66
C VAL A 105 -15.66 -1.94 21.37
N ILE A 106 -15.89 -0.95 20.52
CA ILE A 106 -16.55 -1.13 19.24
C ILE A 106 -15.58 -1.46 18.10
N ARG A 107 -14.29 -1.14 18.25
CA ARG A 107 -13.24 -1.40 17.26
C ARG A 107 -11.87 -1.28 17.91
N VAL A 108 -10.93 -2.16 17.46
CA VAL A 108 -9.49 -2.00 17.71
C VAL A 108 -8.81 -1.68 16.39
N ILE A 109 -8.13 -0.54 16.33
CA ILE A 109 -7.37 -0.11 15.16
C ILE A 109 -5.91 -0.47 15.38
N THR A 110 -5.35 -1.26 14.46
CA THR A 110 -3.98 -1.75 14.52
C THR A 110 -3.21 -1.34 13.25
N PRO A 111 -1.89 -1.40 13.21
CA PRO A 111 -1.11 -1.04 12.02
C PRO A 111 -1.52 -1.77 10.75
N GLY A 112 -2.01 -3.01 10.84
CA GLY A 112 -2.48 -3.80 9.71
C GLY A 112 -3.98 -3.64 9.38
N THR A 113 -4.78 -3.00 10.25
CA THR A 113 -6.25 -2.86 10.07
C THR A 113 -6.69 -1.41 9.84
N VAL A 114 -5.77 -0.52 9.50
CA VAL A 114 -6.06 0.89 9.18
C VAL A 114 -6.92 1.00 7.93
N MET A 115 -7.96 1.83 7.97
CA MET A 115 -8.89 2.05 6.85
C MET A 115 -8.99 3.52 6.44
N GLN A 116 -9.56 4.36 7.31
CA GLN A 116 -9.81 5.79 7.04
C GLN A 116 -8.64 6.67 7.47
N GLU A 117 -7.79 6.12 8.31
CA GLU A 117 -6.69 6.80 8.97
C GLU A 117 -5.43 6.87 8.07
N ILE A 118 -5.47 6.30 6.86
CA ILE A 118 -4.36 6.40 5.91
C ILE A 118 -4.37 7.80 5.30
N SER A 119 -3.34 8.59 5.57
CA SER A 119 -3.19 9.95 5.03
C SER A 119 -2.94 9.97 3.52
N ASP A 120 -2.38 8.90 2.96
CA ASP A 120 -2.16 8.73 1.53
C ASP A 120 -3.19 7.75 0.94
N GLU A 121 -4.15 8.29 0.19
CA GLU A 121 -5.20 7.49 -0.46
C GLU A 121 -4.66 6.46 -1.46
N LYS A 122 -3.45 6.66 -1.96
CA LYS A 122 -2.77 5.78 -2.91
C LYS A 122 -1.97 4.66 -2.23
N ALA A 123 -1.77 4.74 -0.91
CA ALA A 123 -1.04 3.72 -0.15
C ALA A 123 -1.94 2.53 0.18
N SER A 124 -1.34 1.33 0.17
CA SER A 124 -1.93 0.09 0.70
C SER A 124 -1.09 -0.40 1.87
N VAL A 125 -1.77 -0.88 2.91
CA VAL A 125 -1.17 -1.46 4.11
C VAL A 125 -1.74 -2.86 4.30
N TYR A 126 -0.84 -3.83 4.53
CA TYR A 126 -1.23 -5.22 4.63
C TYR A 126 -1.01 -5.79 6.02
N LEU A 127 -1.89 -6.72 6.38
CA LEU A 127 -1.78 -7.63 7.51
C LEU A 127 -1.52 -9.03 6.98
N ALA A 128 -0.68 -9.83 7.64
CA ALA A 128 -0.43 -11.22 7.30
C ALA A 128 -0.67 -12.13 8.49
N ALA A 129 -1.55 -13.13 8.36
CA ALA A 129 -1.65 -14.22 9.30
C ALA A 129 -0.79 -15.39 8.84
N ILE A 130 0.04 -15.93 9.74
CA ILE A 130 1.07 -16.92 9.42
C ILE A 130 0.78 -18.23 10.12
N THR A 131 0.85 -19.34 9.36
CA THR A 131 0.86 -20.70 9.91
C THR A 131 2.16 -21.39 9.51
N ASP A 132 2.95 -21.82 10.50
CA ASP A 132 4.13 -22.69 10.31
C ASP A 132 3.64 -24.14 10.29
N TYR A 133 3.81 -24.81 9.15
CA TYR A 133 3.45 -26.22 9.00
C TYR A 133 4.67 -27.15 8.94
N GLY A 134 5.84 -26.68 9.40
CA GLY A 134 7.06 -27.44 9.61
C GLY A 134 8.01 -27.48 8.41
N TYR A 135 7.51 -27.67 7.19
CA TYR A 135 8.31 -27.63 5.96
C TYR A 135 8.05 -26.39 5.12
N GLY A 136 7.17 -25.48 5.58
CA GLY A 136 6.86 -24.22 4.94
C GLY A 136 6.03 -23.30 5.83
N TYR A 137 5.79 -22.10 5.31
CA TYR A 137 4.87 -21.13 5.90
C TYR A 137 3.71 -20.88 4.95
N SER A 138 2.48 -20.87 5.47
CA SER A 138 1.31 -20.35 4.77
C SER A 138 0.97 -18.97 5.31
N LEU A 139 0.85 -17.99 4.42
CA LEU A 139 0.56 -16.59 4.73
C LEU A 139 -0.79 -16.20 4.13
N ALA A 140 -1.76 -15.88 4.96
CA ALA A 140 -2.99 -15.21 4.54
C ALA A 140 -2.80 -13.70 4.67
N ILE A 141 -2.76 -13.00 3.55
CA ILE A 141 -2.45 -11.58 3.47
C ILE A 141 -3.72 -10.81 3.07
N VAL A 142 -4.00 -9.72 3.77
CA VAL A 142 -5.18 -8.89 3.53
C VAL A 142 -4.85 -7.40 3.55
N GLU A 143 -5.48 -6.65 2.66
CA GLU A 143 -5.57 -5.18 2.67
C GLU A 143 -6.98 -4.80 3.13
N MET A 144 -7.09 -4.30 4.35
CA MET A 144 -8.37 -4.13 5.03
C MET A 144 -9.25 -3.06 4.40
N SER A 145 -8.66 -2.00 3.84
CA SER A 145 -9.44 -0.87 3.29
C SER A 145 -10.13 -1.18 1.95
N THR A 146 -9.68 -2.22 1.23
CA THR A 146 -10.25 -2.66 -0.06
C THR A 146 -10.87 -4.05 -0.01
N GLY A 147 -10.56 -4.82 1.04
CA GLY A 147 -10.97 -6.21 1.18
C GLY A 147 -10.19 -7.18 0.26
N GLU A 148 -9.15 -6.70 -0.41
CA GLU A 148 -8.29 -7.59 -1.20
C GLU A 148 -7.51 -8.52 -0.28
N ASN A 149 -7.52 -9.80 -0.61
CA ASN A 149 -6.82 -10.80 0.16
C ASN A 149 -6.32 -11.96 -0.74
N TYR A 150 -5.30 -12.66 -0.27
CA TYR A 150 -4.74 -13.83 -0.94
C TYR A 150 -3.97 -14.70 0.05
N VAL A 151 -3.76 -15.96 -0.33
CA VAL A 151 -2.90 -16.88 0.41
C VAL A 151 -1.67 -17.20 -0.43
N GLN A 152 -0.50 -17.18 0.20
CA GLN A 152 0.77 -17.52 -0.42
C GLN A 152 1.51 -18.55 0.43
N ASN A 153 2.12 -19.54 -0.22
CA ASN A 153 2.96 -20.55 0.41
C ASN A 153 4.43 -20.28 0.08
N ILE A 154 5.29 -20.39 1.08
CA ILE A 154 6.74 -20.24 0.94
C ILE A 154 7.47 -21.37 1.65
N GLU A 155 8.69 -21.66 1.21
CA GLU A 155 9.56 -22.63 1.87
C GLU A 155 9.86 -22.22 3.32
N HIS A 156 10.16 -23.20 4.18
CA HIS A 156 10.51 -22.99 5.59
C HIS A 156 11.90 -22.36 5.75
N LYS A 157 12.06 -21.16 5.23
CA LYS A 157 13.27 -20.33 5.35
C LYS A 157 12.90 -18.96 5.92
N ASP A 158 13.42 -18.62 7.11
CA ASP A 158 13.11 -17.34 7.77
C ASP A 158 13.44 -16.13 6.87
N VAL A 159 14.50 -16.23 6.06
CA VAL A 159 14.90 -15.16 5.12
C VAL A 159 13.82 -14.93 4.06
N LEU A 160 13.26 -15.98 3.46
CA LEU A 160 12.19 -15.86 2.48
C LEU A 160 10.90 -15.29 3.11
N LEU A 161 10.61 -15.70 4.36
CA LEU A 161 9.48 -15.14 5.11
C LEU A 161 9.63 -13.63 5.29
N MET A 162 10.81 -13.17 5.78
CA MET A 162 11.08 -11.73 5.95
C MET A 162 10.98 -10.95 4.64
N GLN A 163 11.58 -11.47 3.57
CA GLN A 163 11.51 -10.85 2.24
C GLN A 163 10.07 -10.76 1.72
N THR A 164 9.27 -11.81 1.91
CA THR A 164 7.85 -11.82 1.48
C THR A 164 7.03 -10.77 2.23
N LEU A 165 7.23 -10.64 3.55
CA LEU A 165 6.54 -9.64 4.36
C LEU A 165 6.93 -8.21 3.96
N LEU A 166 8.22 -7.94 3.76
CA LEU A 166 8.73 -6.64 3.32
C LEU A 166 8.24 -6.30 1.90
N ARG A 167 8.33 -7.26 0.98
CA ARG A 167 7.85 -7.13 -0.41
C ARG A 167 6.37 -6.80 -0.48
N SER A 168 5.56 -7.36 0.42
CA SER A 168 4.13 -7.14 0.50
C SER A 168 3.73 -5.94 1.35
N ASN A 169 4.69 -5.13 1.85
CA ASN A 169 4.43 -3.99 2.74
C ASN A 169 3.56 -4.36 3.94
N VAL A 170 3.81 -5.54 4.54
CA VAL A 170 3.10 -6.00 5.74
C VAL A 170 3.58 -5.18 6.93
N ARG A 171 2.63 -4.61 7.69
CA ARG A 171 2.91 -3.81 8.90
C ARG A 171 2.58 -4.56 10.19
N GLU A 172 1.79 -5.61 10.08
CA GLU A 172 1.38 -6.42 11.21
C GLU A 172 1.30 -7.90 10.82
N VAL A 173 1.83 -8.75 11.68
CA VAL A 173 1.71 -10.21 11.56
C VAL A 173 0.85 -10.76 12.67
N VAL A 174 0.00 -11.74 12.33
CA VAL A 174 -0.83 -12.49 13.28
C VAL A 174 -0.34 -13.93 13.32
N VAL A 175 0.11 -14.36 14.48
CA VAL A 175 0.70 -15.69 14.70
C VAL A 175 0.01 -16.42 15.84
N SER A 176 0.29 -17.71 15.99
CA SER A 176 -0.12 -18.46 17.19
C SER A 176 0.72 -18.09 18.40
N SER A 177 0.20 -18.33 19.60
CA SER A 177 0.90 -18.04 20.87
C SER A 177 2.19 -18.88 21.05
N ASP A 178 2.29 -20.02 20.40
CA ASP A 178 3.44 -20.94 20.41
C ASP A 178 4.44 -20.71 19.26
N PHE A 179 4.30 -19.59 18.50
CA PHE A 179 5.18 -19.30 17.37
C PHE A 179 6.64 -19.08 17.81
N LYS A 180 7.60 -19.50 16.99
CA LYS A 180 9.04 -19.53 17.32
C LYS A 180 9.58 -18.14 17.70
N GLU A 181 10.11 -17.98 18.92
CA GLU A 181 10.64 -16.71 19.43
C GLU A 181 11.79 -16.15 18.56
N LYS A 182 12.61 -17.01 17.95
CA LYS A 182 13.66 -16.58 17.02
C LYS A 182 13.10 -15.79 15.86
N THR A 183 12.02 -16.26 15.25
CA THR A 183 11.37 -15.60 14.10
C THR A 183 10.62 -14.34 14.53
N LEU A 184 10.00 -14.36 15.75
CA LEU A 184 9.38 -13.17 16.36
C LEU A 184 10.39 -12.04 16.58
N LYS A 185 11.63 -12.37 16.97
CA LYS A 185 12.69 -11.37 17.12
C LYS A 185 13.00 -10.68 15.78
N SER A 186 13.08 -11.42 14.68
CA SER A 186 13.26 -10.84 13.35
C SER A 186 12.11 -9.92 12.93
N PHE A 187 10.85 -10.24 13.28
CA PHE A 187 9.73 -9.33 13.03
C PHE A 187 9.88 -8.00 13.79
N ARG A 188 10.32 -8.05 15.07
CA ARG A 188 10.56 -6.83 15.88
C ARG A 188 11.70 -5.98 15.29
N GLU A 189 12.78 -6.61 14.83
CA GLU A 189 13.90 -5.92 14.17
C GLU A 189 13.46 -5.19 12.89
N LEU A 190 12.51 -5.76 12.16
CA LEU A 190 11.89 -5.15 10.97
C LEU A 190 10.76 -4.17 11.31
N GLN A 191 10.52 -3.89 12.59
CA GLN A 191 9.43 -3.02 13.08
C GLN A 191 8.03 -3.47 12.63
N ILE A 192 7.84 -4.78 12.41
CA ILE A 192 6.54 -5.37 12.11
C ILE A 192 5.84 -5.66 13.44
N VAL A 193 4.62 -5.18 13.59
CA VAL A 193 3.83 -5.40 14.81
C VAL A 193 3.36 -6.84 14.88
N ILE A 194 3.48 -7.45 16.06
CA ILE A 194 3.10 -8.83 16.31
C ILE A 194 1.79 -8.87 17.07
N SER A 195 0.86 -9.66 16.56
CA SER A 195 -0.42 -9.94 17.20
C SER A 195 -0.63 -11.45 17.29
N TYR A 196 -1.42 -11.88 18.25
CA TYR A 196 -1.66 -13.30 18.51
C TYR A 196 -3.12 -13.67 18.29
N CYS A 197 -3.35 -14.80 17.63
CA CYS A 197 -4.66 -15.42 17.50
C CYS A 197 -4.50 -16.93 17.30
N ASP A 198 -4.97 -17.73 18.25
CA ASP A 198 -4.88 -19.19 18.20
C ASP A 198 -6.09 -19.82 17.47
N GLU A 199 -7.22 -19.11 17.42
CA GLU A 199 -8.42 -19.59 16.73
C GLU A 199 -8.21 -19.57 15.21
N THR A 200 -8.43 -20.75 14.59
CA THR A 200 -8.28 -20.95 13.15
C THR A 200 -9.53 -21.47 12.47
N ARG A 201 -10.60 -21.75 13.26
CA ARG A 201 -11.87 -22.26 12.71
C ARG A 201 -12.56 -21.16 11.92
N ILE A 202 -12.92 -21.46 10.68
CA ILE A 202 -13.68 -20.55 9.81
C ILE A 202 -15.17 -20.74 10.08
N LYS A 203 -15.91 -19.64 10.33
CA LYS A 203 -17.36 -19.64 10.48
C LYS A 203 -18.04 -19.92 9.14
N GLU A 204 -19.23 -20.50 9.18
CA GLU A 204 -19.99 -20.88 7.98
C GLU A 204 -20.23 -19.70 7.03
N GLU A 205 -20.44 -18.51 7.55
CA GLU A 205 -20.67 -17.29 6.77
C GLU A 205 -19.47 -16.87 5.90
N TYR A 206 -18.24 -17.27 6.26
CA TYR A 206 -17.01 -16.96 5.51
C TYR A 206 -16.56 -18.10 4.58
N LEU A 207 -17.19 -19.27 4.61
CA LEU A 207 -16.85 -20.39 3.73
C LEU A 207 -16.85 -20.01 2.24
N PRO A 208 -17.81 -19.20 1.73
CA PRO A 208 -17.76 -18.78 0.33
C PRO A 208 -16.50 -17.98 -0.06
N LEU A 209 -15.82 -17.35 0.90
CA LEU A 209 -14.58 -16.62 0.65
C LEU A 209 -13.39 -17.55 0.44
N THR A 210 -13.47 -18.81 0.84
CA THR A 210 -12.39 -19.80 0.78
C THR A 210 -12.41 -20.63 -0.49
N GLU A 211 -13.23 -20.29 -1.46
CA GLU A 211 -13.31 -20.98 -2.74
C GLU A 211 -11.92 -20.99 -3.41
N GLY A 212 -11.39 -22.19 -3.64
CA GLY A 212 -10.04 -22.38 -4.19
C GLY A 212 -8.93 -22.65 -3.17
N ILE A 213 -9.18 -22.57 -1.87
CA ILE A 213 -8.24 -23.05 -0.84
C ILE A 213 -8.46 -24.55 -0.65
N LEU A 214 -7.42 -25.35 -0.93
CA LEU A 214 -7.53 -26.81 -0.87
C LEU A 214 -6.76 -27.45 0.29
N LYS A 215 -5.78 -26.72 0.87
CA LYS A 215 -4.86 -27.28 1.85
C LYS A 215 -5.22 -26.83 3.26
N ASP A 216 -5.14 -27.74 4.24
CA ASP A 216 -5.52 -27.46 5.63
C ASP A 216 -4.71 -26.33 6.27
N TYR A 217 -3.41 -26.26 5.98
CA TYR A 217 -2.56 -25.18 6.53
C TYR A 217 -2.89 -23.79 5.93
N ASP A 218 -3.38 -23.74 4.69
CA ASP A 218 -3.88 -22.50 4.08
C ASP A 218 -5.19 -22.08 4.73
N MET A 219 -6.07 -23.04 5.01
CA MET A 219 -7.32 -22.80 5.76
C MET A 219 -7.03 -22.32 7.18
N GLN A 220 -6.01 -22.85 7.85
CA GLN A 220 -5.60 -22.39 9.19
C GLN A 220 -5.07 -20.95 9.16
N ALA A 221 -4.20 -20.61 8.21
CA ALA A 221 -3.70 -19.23 8.07
C ALA A 221 -4.85 -18.26 7.77
N TYR A 222 -5.74 -18.64 6.86
CA TYR A 222 -6.90 -17.82 6.49
C TYR A 222 -7.89 -17.69 7.65
N GLY A 223 -8.18 -18.78 8.36
CA GLY A 223 -9.04 -18.77 9.54
C GLY A 223 -8.48 -17.90 10.67
N ARG A 224 -7.17 -17.97 10.94
CA ARG A 224 -6.47 -17.09 11.89
C ARG A 224 -6.65 -15.63 11.53
N MET A 225 -6.49 -15.29 10.24
CA MET A 225 -6.73 -13.94 9.73
C MET A 225 -8.16 -13.47 9.99
N LEU A 226 -9.16 -14.28 9.62
CA LEU A 226 -10.56 -13.92 9.79
C LEU A 226 -10.94 -13.72 11.26
N ASN A 227 -10.54 -14.64 12.13
CA ASN A 227 -10.86 -14.53 13.56
C ASN A 227 -10.19 -13.30 14.19
N TYR A 228 -8.95 -13.01 13.82
CA TYR A 228 -8.29 -11.79 14.30
C TYR A 228 -8.99 -10.53 13.83
N LEU A 229 -9.35 -10.45 12.55
CA LEU A 229 -10.05 -9.31 11.99
C LEU A 229 -11.43 -9.11 12.63
N GLU A 230 -12.19 -10.18 12.82
CA GLU A 230 -13.50 -10.11 13.47
C GLU A 230 -13.39 -9.64 14.93
N ASN A 231 -12.40 -10.17 15.67
CA ASN A 231 -12.15 -9.76 17.04
C ASN A 231 -11.73 -8.30 17.17
N THR A 232 -11.01 -7.76 16.19
CA THR A 232 -10.56 -6.36 16.21
C THR A 232 -11.59 -5.40 15.64
N GLN A 233 -12.31 -5.77 14.59
CA GLN A 233 -13.29 -4.89 13.95
C GLN A 233 -14.67 -4.95 14.62
N LYS A 234 -14.99 -6.03 15.34
CA LYS A 234 -16.29 -6.25 16.03
C LYS A 234 -17.51 -6.22 15.08
N HIS A 235 -17.30 -6.36 13.78
CA HIS A 235 -18.31 -6.36 12.74
C HIS A 235 -18.04 -7.47 11.72
N MET A 236 -19.08 -7.85 10.97
CA MET A 236 -18.93 -8.80 9.86
C MET A 236 -17.98 -8.23 8.78
N LEU A 237 -17.15 -9.09 8.22
CA LEU A 237 -16.15 -8.77 7.22
C LEU A 237 -16.67 -8.88 5.78
N GLY A 238 -17.91 -8.44 5.53
CA GLY A 238 -18.60 -8.62 4.26
C GLY A 238 -17.96 -7.96 3.03
N HIS A 239 -16.96 -7.10 3.23
CA HIS A 239 -16.22 -6.45 2.14
C HIS A 239 -15.04 -7.28 1.62
N LEU A 240 -14.65 -8.35 2.32
CA LEU A 240 -13.58 -9.21 1.87
C LEU A 240 -13.95 -9.88 0.55
N GLN A 241 -12.98 -9.90 -0.36
CA GLN A 241 -13.12 -10.57 -1.65
C GLN A 241 -12.88 -12.07 -1.48
N VAL A 242 -13.40 -12.88 -2.43
CA VAL A 242 -13.05 -14.30 -2.50
C VAL A 242 -11.53 -14.41 -2.60
N THR A 243 -10.93 -15.21 -1.73
CA THR A 243 -9.48 -15.36 -1.67
C THR A 243 -8.94 -16.11 -2.89
N ARG A 244 -7.67 -15.88 -3.18
CA ARG A 244 -6.94 -16.60 -4.23
C ARG A 244 -5.64 -17.15 -3.66
N ILE A 245 -5.17 -18.23 -4.24
CA ILE A 245 -3.81 -18.70 -4.01
C ILE A 245 -2.90 -17.90 -4.96
N GLU A 246 -1.96 -17.15 -4.41
CA GLU A 246 -0.95 -16.45 -5.19
C GLU A 246 0.24 -17.37 -5.42
N ARG A 247 0.59 -17.59 -6.68
CA ARG A 247 1.74 -18.40 -7.08
C ARG A 247 2.89 -17.48 -7.49
N GLU A 248 4.08 -17.79 -7.05
CA GLU A 248 5.27 -16.98 -7.38
C GLU A 248 5.64 -17.09 -8.87
N ASP A 249 5.33 -18.18 -9.53
CA ASP A 249 5.59 -18.42 -10.95
C ASP A 249 4.69 -17.64 -11.91
N GLU A 250 3.65 -16.96 -11.44
CA GLU A 250 2.76 -16.14 -12.27
C GLU A 250 3.26 -14.70 -12.48
N VAL A 251 4.23 -14.25 -11.70
CA VAL A 251 4.74 -12.88 -11.69
C VAL A 251 6.26 -12.84 -11.70
N LEU A 252 6.81 -11.80 -12.31
CA LEU A 252 8.23 -11.52 -12.27
C LEU A 252 8.69 -11.30 -10.83
N TYR A 253 9.55 -12.20 -10.35
CA TYR A 253 10.08 -12.10 -9.00
C TYR A 253 11.12 -10.98 -8.90
N MET A 254 10.99 -10.14 -7.90
CA MET A 254 11.95 -9.13 -7.50
C MET A 254 12.00 -9.10 -5.98
N ASP A 255 13.17 -9.30 -5.40
CA ASP A 255 13.36 -9.18 -3.96
C ASP A 255 13.20 -7.73 -3.49
N PHE A 256 13.18 -7.51 -2.18
CA PHE A 256 13.00 -6.18 -1.60
C PHE A 256 14.14 -5.23 -2.00
N ALA A 257 15.39 -5.71 -1.98
CA ALA A 257 16.56 -4.93 -2.36
C ALA A 257 16.48 -4.48 -3.84
N THR A 258 16.10 -5.38 -4.74
CA THR A 258 15.91 -5.07 -6.17
C THR A 258 14.87 -3.97 -6.37
N ARG A 259 13.72 -4.03 -5.68
CA ARG A 259 12.69 -2.98 -5.77
C ARG A 259 13.17 -1.63 -5.27
N GLN A 260 13.96 -1.61 -4.20
CA GLN A 260 14.58 -0.39 -3.66
C GLN A 260 15.68 0.14 -4.58
N ASN A 261 16.61 -0.71 -5.02
CA ASN A 261 17.74 -0.33 -5.88
C ASN A 261 17.27 0.27 -7.20
N LEU A 262 16.13 -0.19 -7.72
CA LEU A 262 15.51 0.34 -8.95
C LEU A 262 14.55 1.50 -8.68
N GLU A 263 14.36 1.90 -7.42
CA GLU A 263 13.42 2.97 -7.02
C GLU A 263 12.04 2.83 -7.67
N LEU A 264 11.47 1.61 -7.60
CA LEU A 264 10.21 1.32 -8.30
C LEU A 264 9.03 2.10 -7.72
N VAL A 265 8.86 2.08 -6.39
CA VAL A 265 7.71 2.69 -5.70
C VAL A 265 8.12 3.54 -4.48
N GLN A 266 9.32 3.37 -3.98
CA GLN A 266 9.88 4.16 -2.88
C GLN A 266 11.26 4.67 -3.29
N SER A 267 11.58 5.89 -2.87
CA SER A 267 12.92 6.46 -3.11
C SER A 267 13.89 6.10 -2.01
N LEU A 268 15.15 5.94 -2.37
CA LEU A 268 16.26 5.79 -1.44
C LEU A 268 16.64 7.11 -0.74
N HIS A 269 16.22 8.26 -1.28
CA HIS A 269 16.55 9.57 -0.75
C HIS A 269 15.45 10.12 0.16
N GLU A 270 15.74 10.30 1.44
CA GLU A 270 14.80 10.81 2.47
C GLU A 270 14.32 12.26 2.25
N ASN A 271 14.99 13.05 1.44
CA ASN A 271 14.70 14.48 1.23
C ASN A 271 13.70 14.77 0.10
N GLY A 272 12.61 14.05 0.06
CA GLY A 272 11.29 14.50 -0.38
C GLY A 272 11.16 15.13 -1.76
N LYS A 273 11.65 14.52 -2.86
CA LYS A 273 11.19 14.75 -4.25
C LYS A 273 11.85 13.76 -5.24
N ALA A 274 12.35 12.66 -4.76
CA ALA A 274 12.85 11.64 -5.67
C ALA A 274 11.68 11.01 -6.43
N ILE A 275 11.77 11.04 -7.73
CA ILE A 275 10.77 10.51 -8.63
C ILE A 275 11.04 9.01 -8.78
N THR A 276 10.07 8.19 -8.37
CA THR A 276 10.10 6.73 -8.57
C THR A 276 9.49 6.36 -9.92
N LEU A 277 9.67 5.11 -10.37
CA LEU A 277 9.00 4.63 -11.58
C LEU A 277 7.47 4.78 -11.46
N TRP A 278 6.91 4.42 -10.29
CA TRP A 278 5.49 4.60 -10.02
C TRP A 278 5.06 6.06 -10.13
N SER A 279 5.72 6.97 -9.41
CA SER A 279 5.33 8.38 -9.43
C SER A 279 5.48 9.03 -10.82
N PHE A 280 6.40 8.54 -11.65
CA PHE A 280 6.58 8.98 -13.03
C PHE A 280 5.44 8.50 -13.95
N LEU A 281 5.02 7.24 -13.80
CA LEU A 281 3.95 6.64 -14.61
C LEU A 281 2.55 7.00 -14.10
N ASP A 282 2.41 7.40 -12.82
CA ASP A 282 1.12 7.65 -12.19
C ASP A 282 0.46 8.95 -12.68
N THR A 283 -0.16 8.84 -13.83
CA THR A 283 -1.06 9.86 -14.37
C THR A 283 -2.53 9.48 -14.18
N CYS A 284 -2.80 8.44 -13.36
CA CYS A 284 -4.14 7.99 -13.01
C CYS A 284 -4.99 9.13 -12.44
N LYS A 285 -6.27 9.08 -12.67
CA LYS A 285 -7.23 10.06 -12.17
C LYS A 285 -7.93 9.60 -10.89
N SER A 286 -7.93 8.31 -10.60
CA SER A 286 -8.49 7.72 -9.39
C SER A 286 -7.40 7.12 -8.49
N ALA A 287 -7.63 7.13 -7.18
CA ALA A 287 -6.71 6.48 -6.22
C ALA A 287 -6.66 4.95 -6.44
N MET A 288 -7.77 4.32 -6.80
CA MET A 288 -7.82 2.89 -7.10
C MET A 288 -7.03 2.53 -8.37
N GLY A 289 -7.02 3.37 -9.41
CA GLY A 289 -6.18 3.21 -10.59
C GLY A 289 -4.70 3.34 -10.27
N SER A 290 -4.33 4.31 -9.43
CA SER A 290 -2.96 4.51 -8.96
C SER A 290 -2.44 3.30 -8.15
N ARG A 291 -3.26 2.74 -7.25
CA ARG A 291 -2.92 1.49 -6.53
C ARG A 291 -2.77 0.30 -7.48
N GLN A 292 -3.64 0.21 -8.49
CA GLN A 292 -3.55 -0.86 -9.49
C GLN A 292 -2.29 -0.75 -10.34
N LEU A 293 -1.90 0.45 -10.75
CA LEU A 293 -0.65 0.71 -11.48
C LEU A 293 0.57 0.34 -10.62
N ARG A 294 0.58 0.75 -9.36
CA ARG A 294 1.62 0.37 -8.40
C ARG A 294 1.76 -1.14 -8.29
N LYS A 295 0.65 -1.85 -8.15
CA LYS A 295 0.62 -3.31 -8.09
C LYS A 295 1.21 -3.95 -9.34
N TRP A 296 0.95 -3.41 -10.53
CA TRP A 296 1.51 -3.92 -11.78
C TRP A 296 3.02 -3.68 -11.88
N ILE A 297 3.54 -2.59 -11.32
CA ILE A 297 4.98 -2.33 -11.23
C ILE A 297 5.65 -3.28 -10.22
N GLU A 298 5.01 -3.53 -9.07
CA GLU A 298 5.53 -4.42 -8.03
C GLU A 298 5.45 -5.91 -8.40
N LYS A 299 4.47 -6.28 -9.26
CA LYS A 299 4.18 -7.64 -9.71
C LYS A 299 3.95 -7.68 -11.23
N PRO A 300 5.00 -7.46 -12.05
CA PRO A 300 4.89 -7.62 -13.50
C PRO A 300 4.55 -9.07 -13.88
N LEU A 301 4.00 -9.28 -15.05
CA LEU A 301 3.55 -10.60 -15.49
C LEU A 301 4.68 -11.39 -16.15
N VAL A 302 4.59 -12.73 -16.07
CA VAL A 302 5.42 -13.67 -16.85
C VAL A 302 4.63 -14.38 -17.97
N SER A 303 3.29 -14.26 -17.98
CA SER A 303 2.47 -14.82 -19.07
C SER A 303 2.49 -13.89 -20.28
N ARG A 304 3.07 -14.35 -21.38
CA ARG A 304 3.09 -13.64 -22.68
C ARG A 304 1.70 -13.22 -23.11
N GLU A 305 0.74 -14.10 -23.02
CA GLU A 305 -0.65 -13.84 -23.43
C GLU A 305 -1.28 -12.69 -22.62
N LYS A 306 -1.11 -12.70 -21.30
CA LYS A 306 -1.63 -11.63 -20.43
C LYS A 306 -0.92 -10.29 -20.68
N ILE A 307 0.38 -10.30 -20.98
CA ILE A 307 1.15 -9.08 -21.30
C ILE A 307 0.70 -8.51 -22.65
N GLU A 308 0.58 -9.34 -23.68
CA GLU A 308 0.12 -8.93 -25.01
C GLU A 308 -1.32 -8.37 -24.98
N ALA A 309 -2.18 -8.95 -24.16
CA ALA A 309 -3.53 -8.41 -23.94
C ALA A 309 -3.48 -6.98 -23.35
N ARG A 310 -2.54 -6.70 -22.41
CA ARG A 310 -2.34 -5.34 -21.91
C ARG A 310 -1.75 -4.42 -22.95
N PHE A 311 -0.77 -4.88 -23.76
CA PHE A 311 -0.24 -4.09 -24.88
C PHE A 311 -1.33 -3.69 -25.86
N ASN A 312 -2.23 -4.61 -26.23
CA ASN A 312 -3.32 -4.31 -27.14
C ASN A 312 -4.24 -3.21 -26.62
N LYS A 313 -4.54 -3.21 -25.34
CA LYS A 313 -5.33 -2.18 -24.66
C LYS A 313 -4.59 -0.84 -24.62
N THR A 314 -3.31 -0.85 -24.24
CA THR A 314 -2.45 0.34 -24.22
C THR A 314 -2.32 0.95 -25.63
N GLU A 315 -2.09 0.12 -26.64
CA GLU A 315 -2.01 0.54 -28.03
C GLU A 315 -3.31 1.17 -28.52
N TRP A 316 -4.45 0.54 -28.20
CA TRP A 316 -5.75 1.08 -28.53
C TRP A 316 -5.95 2.48 -27.96
N PHE A 317 -5.60 2.71 -26.70
CA PHE A 317 -5.69 4.03 -26.10
C PHE A 317 -4.73 5.05 -26.70
N ILE A 318 -3.54 4.63 -27.14
CA ILE A 318 -2.59 5.53 -27.86
C ILE A 318 -3.20 5.98 -29.17
N GLN A 319 -3.80 5.06 -29.95
CA GLN A 319 -4.40 5.33 -31.24
C GLN A 319 -5.71 6.12 -31.15
N ASN A 320 -6.47 5.98 -30.05
CA ASN A 320 -7.78 6.59 -29.84
C ASN A 320 -7.72 7.72 -28.82
N PHE A 321 -7.08 8.83 -29.20
CA PHE A 321 -6.84 9.99 -28.33
C PHE A 321 -8.13 10.55 -27.71
N MET A 322 -9.21 10.71 -28.49
CA MET A 322 -10.46 11.30 -28.01
C MET A 322 -11.10 10.47 -26.91
N GLN A 323 -11.15 9.14 -27.09
CA GLN A 323 -11.68 8.21 -26.09
C GLN A 323 -10.81 8.21 -24.82
N ARG A 324 -9.49 8.27 -25.01
CA ARG A 324 -8.55 8.39 -23.87
C ARG A 324 -8.81 9.65 -23.07
N GLN A 325 -9.01 10.82 -23.69
CA GLN A 325 -9.31 12.06 -22.97
C GLN A 325 -10.69 12.03 -22.31
N GLN A 326 -11.71 11.55 -23.00
CA GLN A 326 -13.05 11.38 -22.41
C GLN A 326 -13.00 10.51 -21.15
N LEU A 327 -12.26 9.41 -21.19
CA LEU A 327 -12.09 8.54 -20.02
C LEU A 327 -11.35 9.27 -18.89
N ARG A 328 -10.30 10.03 -19.18
CA ARG A 328 -9.58 10.81 -18.17
C ARG A 328 -10.50 11.83 -17.47
N ASP A 329 -11.39 12.46 -18.22
CA ASP A 329 -12.37 13.40 -17.68
C ASP A 329 -13.39 12.66 -16.78
N SER A 330 -13.96 11.55 -17.24
CA SER A 330 -14.87 10.73 -16.44
C SER A 330 -14.19 10.19 -15.17
N PHE A 331 -12.93 9.69 -15.27
CA PHE A 331 -12.18 9.23 -14.09
C PHE A 331 -11.84 10.35 -13.10
N SER A 332 -11.79 11.59 -13.51
CA SER A 332 -11.62 12.73 -12.59
C SER A 332 -12.85 12.99 -11.71
N ASN A 333 -14.01 12.49 -12.11
CA ASN A 333 -15.29 12.68 -11.41
C ASN A 333 -15.65 11.50 -10.51
N ILE A 334 -14.92 10.37 -10.57
CA ILE A 334 -15.19 9.22 -9.72
C ILE A 334 -14.38 9.26 -8.42
N TYR A 335 -14.97 8.66 -7.38
CA TYR A 335 -14.34 8.50 -6.09
C TYR A 335 -13.75 7.09 -5.92
N ASP A 336 -13.02 6.88 -4.85
CA ASP A 336 -12.43 5.58 -4.53
C ASP A 336 -13.50 4.54 -4.18
N LEU A 337 -14.01 3.89 -5.22
CA LEU A 337 -15.10 2.92 -5.10
C LEU A 337 -14.72 1.74 -4.19
N GLN A 338 -13.48 1.27 -4.22
CA GLN A 338 -13.02 0.16 -3.38
C GLN A 338 -13.18 0.49 -1.90
N ARG A 339 -12.71 1.66 -1.46
CA ARG A 339 -12.82 2.11 -0.07
C ARG A 339 -14.25 2.50 0.32
N LEU A 340 -15.05 3.04 -0.62
CA LEU A 340 -16.47 3.29 -0.39
C LEU A 340 -17.24 2.00 -0.10
N ILE A 341 -16.99 0.96 -0.90
CA ILE A 341 -17.57 -0.38 -0.71
C ILE A 341 -17.24 -0.92 0.70
N ALA A 342 -15.98 -0.87 1.10
CA ALA A 342 -15.55 -1.36 2.40
C ALA A 342 -16.26 -0.61 3.56
N ARG A 343 -16.37 0.72 3.48
CA ARG A 343 -17.08 1.51 4.49
C ARG A 343 -18.57 1.17 4.59
N CYS A 344 -19.22 0.99 3.45
CA CYS A 344 -20.64 0.58 3.43
C CYS A 344 -20.83 -0.82 4.05
N ALA A 345 -19.94 -1.76 3.72
CA ALA A 345 -20.00 -3.12 4.24
C ALA A 345 -19.79 -3.18 5.76
N MET A 346 -18.91 -2.33 6.29
CA MET A 346 -18.55 -2.29 7.71
C MET A 346 -19.38 -1.32 8.56
N ASN A 347 -20.48 -0.77 8.06
CA ASN A 347 -21.30 0.24 8.77
C ASN A 347 -20.53 1.50 9.23
N THR A 348 -19.44 1.86 8.57
CA THR A 348 -18.66 3.07 8.88
C THR A 348 -18.90 4.19 7.88
N ALA A 349 -19.70 3.94 6.84
CA ALA A 349 -20.08 4.93 5.85
C ALA A 349 -21.06 5.96 6.41
N ASN A 350 -21.03 7.16 5.87
CA ASN A 350 -22.01 8.22 6.11
C ASN A 350 -22.78 8.57 4.82
N ALA A 351 -23.72 9.51 4.90
CA ALA A 351 -24.54 9.90 3.76
C ALA A 351 -23.70 10.55 2.62
N VAL A 352 -22.58 11.21 2.95
CA VAL A 352 -21.64 11.77 1.96
C VAL A 352 -20.96 10.65 1.17
N ASP A 353 -20.64 9.53 1.84
CA ASP A 353 -20.06 8.36 1.18
C ASP A 353 -21.02 7.70 0.20
N CYS A 354 -22.30 7.60 0.58
CA CYS A 354 -23.35 7.12 -0.31
C CYS A 354 -23.56 8.05 -1.51
N GLN A 355 -23.45 9.37 -1.30
CA GLN A 355 -23.52 10.34 -2.40
C GLN A 355 -22.29 10.26 -3.33
N ARG A 356 -21.09 10.03 -2.78
CA ARG A 356 -19.89 9.75 -3.59
C ARG A 356 -20.03 8.47 -4.41
N LEU A 357 -20.63 7.43 -3.83
CA LEU A 357 -20.96 6.20 -4.55
C LEU A 357 -21.93 6.50 -5.70
N THR A 358 -23.00 7.27 -5.44
CA THR A 358 -23.96 7.68 -6.47
C THR A 358 -23.29 8.45 -7.62
N LYS A 359 -22.43 9.42 -7.32
CA LYS A 359 -21.68 10.17 -8.34
C LYS A 359 -20.76 9.27 -9.15
N THR A 360 -20.09 8.31 -8.50
CA THR A 360 -19.23 7.34 -9.19
C THR A 360 -20.04 6.47 -10.15
N LEU A 361 -21.19 5.94 -9.70
CA LEU A 361 -22.06 5.12 -10.54
C LEU A 361 -22.68 5.90 -11.72
N ALA A 362 -22.86 7.21 -11.58
CA ALA A 362 -23.33 8.08 -12.66
C ALA A 362 -22.39 8.13 -13.86
N GLU A 363 -21.06 8.04 -13.61
CA GLU A 363 -20.03 8.11 -14.67
C GLU A 363 -19.83 6.76 -15.39
N VAL A 364 -20.24 5.64 -14.78
CA VAL A 364 -19.99 4.30 -15.32
C VAL A 364 -20.51 4.10 -16.74
N PRO A 365 -21.74 4.53 -17.13
CA PRO A 365 -22.22 4.38 -18.51
C PRO A 365 -21.35 5.10 -19.52
N SER A 366 -20.87 6.31 -19.21
CA SER A 366 -19.96 7.09 -20.07
C SER A 366 -18.64 6.36 -20.26
N ILE A 367 -18.06 5.82 -19.18
CA ILE A 367 -16.82 5.02 -19.25
C ILE A 367 -17.04 3.77 -20.10
N MET A 368 -18.13 3.03 -19.87
CA MET A 368 -18.44 1.83 -20.61
C MET A 368 -18.67 2.12 -22.11
N HIS A 369 -19.31 3.24 -22.43
CA HIS A 369 -19.55 3.63 -23.83
C HIS A 369 -18.25 3.98 -24.58
N ALA A 370 -17.30 4.61 -23.90
CA ALA A 370 -16.03 5.00 -24.49
C ALA A 370 -15.10 3.82 -24.82
N LEU A 371 -15.32 2.63 -24.24
CA LEU A 371 -14.48 1.45 -24.44
C LEU A 371 -14.94 0.58 -25.62
N ASN A 372 -13.98 0.14 -26.43
CA ASN A 372 -14.24 -0.80 -27.53
C ASN A 372 -14.47 -2.22 -27.02
N GLU A 373 -15.57 -2.85 -27.42
CA GLU A 373 -15.98 -4.17 -26.91
C GLU A 373 -15.09 -5.33 -27.35
N THR A 374 -14.36 -5.18 -28.44
CA THR A 374 -13.46 -6.23 -28.95
C THR A 374 -12.14 -6.24 -28.18
N VAL A 375 -11.67 -5.06 -27.78
CA VAL A 375 -10.41 -4.89 -27.05
C VAL A 375 -10.61 -5.06 -25.53
N PHE A 376 -11.80 -4.68 -25.04
CA PHE A 376 -12.19 -4.74 -23.63
C PHE A 376 -13.38 -5.71 -23.45
N ASP A 377 -13.19 -6.97 -23.79
CA ASP A 377 -14.24 -7.99 -23.75
C ASP A 377 -14.76 -8.24 -22.32
N GLU A 378 -13.92 -8.02 -21.30
CA GLU A 378 -14.32 -8.09 -19.89
C GLU A 378 -15.45 -7.12 -19.54
N LYS A 379 -15.60 -6.01 -20.28
CA LYS A 379 -16.68 -5.05 -20.14
C LYS A 379 -18.06 -5.72 -20.14
N ARG A 380 -18.24 -6.77 -20.95
CA ARG A 380 -19.52 -7.52 -21.04
C ARG A 380 -19.87 -8.29 -19.76
N LYS A 381 -18.86 -8.55 -18.91
CA LYS A 381 -19.00 -9.28 -17.64
C LYS A 381 -19.19 -8.36 -16.44
N VAL A 382 -19.15 -7.04 -16.67
CA VAL A 382 -19.24 -6.02 -15.62
C VAL A 382 -20.58 -5.32 -15.73
N ASP A 383 -21.29 -5.29 -14.62
CA ASP A 383 -22.59 -4.65 -14.52
C ASP A 383 -22.40 -3.15 -14.19
N PRO A 384 -22.99 -2.24 -14.95
CA PRO A 384 -22.95 -0.81 -14.67
C PRO A 384 -23.79 -0.37 -13.46
N LEU A 385 -24.55 -1.26 -12.83
CA LEU A 385 -25.33 -1.04 -11.60
C LEU A 385 -26.29 0.16 -11.66
N GLN A 386 -26.97 0.35 -12.80
CA GLN A 386 -27.89 1.47 -13.01
C GLN A 386 -29.10 1.45 -12.08
N GLU A 387 -29.56 0.26 -11.68
CA GLU A 387 -30.63 0.12 -10.70
C GLU A 387 -30.23 0.67 -9.32
N LEU A 388 -29.02 0.35 -8.86
CA LEU A 388 -28.48 0.88 -7.60
C LEU A 388 -28.25 2.40 -7.69
N TYR A 389 -27.68 2.87 -8.81
CA TYR A 389 -27.53 4.30 -9.07
C TYR A 389 -28.85 5.05 -8.92
N GLN A 390 -29.94 4.56 -9.57
CA GLN A 390 -31.23 5.25 -9.52
C GLN A 390 -31.79 5.29 -8.10
N LYS A 391 -31.72 4.17 -7.37
CA LYS A 391 -32.17 4.12 -5.97
C LYS A 391 -31.44 5.11 -5.07
N LEU A 392 -30.12 5.15 -5.14
CA LEU A 392 -29.31 6.08 -4.34
C LEU A 392 -29.56 7.54 -4.72
N LYS A 393 -29.73 7.82 -6.00
CA LYS A 393 -30.06 9.15 -6.52
C LYS A 393 -31.42 9.65 -6.02
N ASP A 394 -32.41 8.76 -5.98
CA ASP A 394 -33.75 9.09 -5.53
C ASP A 394 -33.81 9.26 -3.99
N ALA A 395 -32.93 8.57 -3.26
CA ALA A 395 -32.88 8.61 -1.81
C ALA A 395 -32.20 9.87 -1.27
N PHE A 396 -30.96 10.15 -1.67
CA PHE A 396 -30.13 11.17 -1.03
C PHE A 396 -30.23 12.54 -1.68
N VAL A 397 -30.13 13.59 -0.86
CA VAL A 397 -29.93 14.96 -1.33
C VAL A 397 -28.54 15.13 -1.97
N ASP A 398 -28.34 16.19 -2.78
CA ASP A 398 -27.06 16.39 -3.50
C ASP A 398 -25.89 16.70 -2.56
N ASN A 399 -26.15 17.32 -1.42
CA ASN A 399 -25.16 17.66 -0.40
C ASN A 399 -25.65 17.23 0.98
N PRO A 400 -25.58 15.93 1.32
CA PRO A 400 -26.04 15.45 2.61
C PRO A 400 -25.08 15.87 3.73
N PRO A 401 -25.57 15.97 4.99
CA PRO A 401 -24.74 16.25 6.14
C PRO A 401 -23.72 15.11 6.39
N VAL A 402 -22.61 15.45 7.01
CA VAL A 402 -21.55 14.48 7.36
C VAL A 402 -21.98 13.61 8.54
N GLN A 403 -22.66 14.22 9.54
CA GLN A 403 -23.13 13.52 10.72
C GLN A 403 -24.60 13.11 10.54
N ILE A 404 -24.87 11.83 10.77
CA ILE A 404 -26.24 11.27 10.71
C ILE A 404 -27.16 11.95 11.72
N SER A 405 -26.61 12.42 12.85
CA SER A 405 -27.34 13.14 13.90
C SER A 405 -27.89 14.50 13.46
N ASP A 406 -27.35 15.08 12.36
CA ASP A 406 -27.77 16.41 11.91
C ASP A 406 -29.09 16.36 11.12
N GLY A 407 -29.49 15.18 10.66
CA GLY A 407 -30.70 14.99 9.84
C GLY A 407 -30.61 15.63 8.44
N GLY A 408 -31.63 15.49 7.62
CA GLY A 408 -31.69 16.10 6.30
C GLY A 408 -30.92 15.37 5.21
N MET A 409 -30.68 14.07 5.36
CA MET A 409 -29.96 13.25 4.40
C MET A 409 -30.79 12.88 3.15
N PHE A 410 -32.10 12.67 3.33
CA PHE A 410 -32.99 12.15 2.30
C PHE A 410 -33.73 13.25 1.56
N ARG A 411 -34.04 12.98 0.30
CA ARG A 411 -34.88 13.86 -0.52
C ARG A 411 -36.33 13.90 -0.01
N ASP A 412 -36.97 15.01 -0.22
CA ASP A 412 -38.43 15.10 0.03
C ASP A 412 -39.17 14.18 -0.96
N GLY A 413 -40.20 13.48 -0.47
CA GLY A 413 -40.92 12.51 -1.24
C GLY A 413 -40.33 11.09 -1.24
N TYR A 414 -39.17 10.86 -0.62
CA TYR A 414 -38.56 9.54 -0.52
C TYR A 414 -39.33 8.61 0.45
N ASN A 415 -39.74 9.15 1.58
CA ASN A 415 -40.51 8.38 2.58
C ASN A 415 -41.60 9.22 3.19
N ALA A 416 -42.87 8.73 3.15
CA ALA A 416 -44.05 9.48 3.59
C ALA A 416 -44.04 9.79 5.10
N GLU A 417 -43.54 8.88 5.94
CA GLU A 417 -43.42 9.08 7.39
C GLU A 417 -42.40 10.17 7.75
N LEU A 418 -41.28 10.18 7.03
CA LEU A 418 -40.28 11.21 7.17
C LEU A 418 -40.82 12.58 6.74
N ASP A 419 -41.52 12.63 5.62
CA ASP A 419 -42.09 13.87 5.10
C ASP A 419 -43.13 14.44 6.06
N GLU A 420 -43.92 13.59 6.71
CA GLU A 420 -44.88 14.01 7.73
C GLU A 420 -44.17 14.58 8.96
N ALA A 421 -43.12 13.90 9.46
CA ALA A 421 -42.30 14.40 10.58
C ALA A 421 -41.68 15.74 10.26
N ARG A 422 -41.14 15.94 9.06
CA ARG A 422 -40.57 17.20 8.57
C ARG A 422 -41.61 18.30 8.44
N LYS A 423 -42.81 18.00 7.99
CA LYS A 423 -43.92 18.99 7.94
C LYS A 423 -44.25 19.52 9.33
N ILE A 424 -44.32 18.64 10.34
CA ILE A 424 -44.57 19.05 11.72
C ILE A 424 -43.44 19.93 12.23
N GLN A 425 -42.22 19.54 11.99
CA GLN A 425 -41.03 20.33 12.37
C GLN A 425 -41.03 21.71 11.70
N HIS A 426 -41.33 21.77 10.40
CA HIS A 426 -41.34 23.01 9.64
C HIS A 426 -42.46 23.95 10.08
N SER A 427 -43.68 23.41 10.27
CA SER A 427 -44.83 24.17 10.82
C SER A 427 -44.52 24.70 12.21
N GLY A 428 -43.82 23.94 13.02
CA GLY A 428 -43.34 24.37 14.33
C GLY A 428 -42.35 25.53 14.29
N ARG A 429 -41.37 25.47 13.37
CA ARG A 429 -40.44 26.60 13.18
C ARG A 429 -41.11 27.88 12.67
N THR A 430 -42.06 27.73 11.75
CA THR A 430 -42.90 28.85 11.28
C THR A 430 -43.71 29.45 12.43
N PHE A 431 -44.33 28.60 13.25
CA PHE A 431 -45.07 29.03 14.45
C PHE A 431 -44.16 29.80 15.41
N ILE A 432 -42.90 29.35 15.66
CA ILE A 432 -41.95 30.08 16.53
C ILE A 432 -41.64 31.49 15.97
N ALA A 433 -41.48 31.62 14.65
CA ALA A 433 -41.26 32.91 14.01
C ALA A 433 -42.52 33.83 14.09
N GLU A 434 -43.68 33.27 13.90
CA GLU A 434 -44.95 33.97 14.03
C GLU A 434 -45.20 34.39 15.50
N LEU A 435 -44.88 33.51 16.45
CA LEU A 435 -44.98 33.79 17.88
C LEU A 435 -44.00 34.93 18.27
N GLU A 436 -42.79 34.92 17.74
CA GLU A 436 -41.81 36.01 17.96
C GLU A 436 -42.38 37.35 17.47
N ALA A 437 -42.96 37.37 16.27
CA ALA A 437 -43.58 38.55 15.70
C ALA A 437 -44.78 39.04 16.54
N LYS A 438 -45.67 38.13 16.90
CA LYS A 438 -46.85 38.38 17.74
C LYS A 438 -46.45 38.91 19.13
N GLU A 439 -45.44 38.30 19.73
CA GLU A 439 -44.95 38.70 21.04
C GLU A 439 -44.23 40.07 21.00
N ARG A 440 -43.49 40.37 19.91
CA ARG A 440 -42.96 41.73 19.69
C ARG A 440 -44.04 42.79 19.56
N GLU A 441 -45.13 42.50 18.87
CA GLU A 441 -46.27 43.39 18.71
C GLU A 441 -47.04 43.54 20.02
N ARG A 442 -47.35 42.44 20.71
CA ARG A 442 -48.08 42.42 21.98
C ARG A 442 -47.35 43.18 23.09
N THR A 443 -46.03 42.97 23.20
CA THR A 443 -45.23 43.52 24.30
C THR A 443 -44.64 44.90 23.95
N GLY A 444 -44.60 45.29 22.68
CA GLY A 444 -43.95 46.51 22.22
C GLY A 444 -42.40 46.45 22.27
N ILE A 445 -41.82 45.31 22.66
CA ILE A 445 -40.38 45.13 22.82
C ILE A 445 -39.76 44.73 21.47
N LYS A 446 -39.24 45.68 20.72
CA LYS A 446 -38.65 45.43 19.39
C LYS A 446 -37.43 44.50 19.40
N THR A 447 -36.72 44.42 20.52
CA THR A 447 -35.52 43.59 20.70
C THR A 447 -35.79 42.18 21.16
N LEU A 448 -37.07 41.81 21.39
CA LEU A 448 -37.47 40.47 21.78
C LEU A 448 -37.06 39.48 20.67
N LYS A 449 -36.42 38.39 21.07
CA LYS A 449 -36.08 37.26 20.21
C LYS A 449 -36.45 35.93 20.88
N ILE A 450 -36.89 34.98 20.09
CA ILE A 450 -37.01 33.59 20.56
C ILE A 450 -35.77 32.85 20.12
N GLY A 451 -35.00 32.33 21.09
CA GLY A 451 -33.80 31.55 20.88
C GLY A 451 -33.94 30.13 21.39
N TYR A 452 -33.02 29.25 20.99
CA TYR A 452 -32.95 27.86 21.48
C TYR A 452 -31.61 27.61 22.15
N ASN A 453 -31.63 26.82 23.23
CA ASN A 453 -30.44 26.36 23.94
C ASN A 453 -30.64 24.90 24.37
N LYS A 454 -29.66 24.02 24.11
CA LYS A 454 -29.73 22.58 24.44
C LYS A 454 -30.06 22.28 25.93
N VAL A 455 -29.72 23.18 26.84
CA VAL A 455 -29.96 23.01 28.30
C VAL A 455 -31.33 23.46 28.73
N PHE A 456 -31.86 24.53 28.14
CA PHE A 456 -33.09 25.21 28.58
C PHE A 456 -34.24 25.16 27.54
N GLY A 457 -33.98 24.63 26.34
CA GLY A 457 -34.93 24.59 25.25
C GLY A 457 -35.14 25.96 24.58
N TYR A 458 -36.36 26.20 24.07
CA TYR A 458 -36.75 27.48 23.53
C TYR A 458 -36.98 28.50 24.63
N TYR A 459 -36.50 29.73 24.44
CA TYR A 459 -36.66 30.82 25.38
C TYR A 459 -36.87 32.16 24.67
N ILE A 460 -37.61 33.06 25.32
CA ILE A 460 -37.77 34.41 24.90
C ILE A 460 -36.63 35.24 25.54
N GLU A 461 -35.79 35.83 24.69
CA GLU A 461 -34.68 36.66 25.14
C GLU A 461 -35.04 38.14 25.00
N ILE A 462 -34.92 38.87 26.10
CA ILE A 462 -35.23 40.31 26.19
C ILE A 462 -34.01 41.03 26.80
N SER A 463 -33.66 42.21 26.29
CA SER A 463 -32.57 43.00 26.84
C SER A 463 -32.90 43.39 28.31
N LYS A 464 -31.90 43.47 29.16
CA LYS A 464 -32.07 43.74 30.61
C LYS A 464 -32.80 45.07 30.87
N ALA A 465 -32.61 46.06 29.98
CA ALA A 465 -33.32 47.34 30.07
C ALA A 465 -34.82 47.17 29.78
N ALA A 466 -35.18 46.35 28.80
CA ALA A 466 -36.57 46.09 28.42
C ALA A 466 -37.25 45.08 29.35
N ALA A 467 -36.47 44.21 30.06
CA ALA A 467 -37.00 43.24 30.98
C ALA A 467 -37.70 43.84 32.21
N GLN A 468 -37.41 45.12 32.53
CA GLN A 468 -38.11 45.86 33.57
C GLN A 468 -39.57 46.23 33.21
N ALA A 469 -39.90 46.18 31.92
CA ALA A 469 -41.26 46.44 31.42
C ALA A 469 -42.12 45.15 31.34
N VAL A 470 -41.58 43.97 31.70
CA VAL A 470 -42.31 42.70 31.69
C VAL A 470 -43.37 42.71 32.75
N GLN A 471 -44.65 42.53 32.37
CA GLN A 471 -45.82 42.55 33.24
C GLN A 471 -46.17 41.09 33.61
N ASP A 472 -46.71 40.92 34.83
CA ASP A 472 -47.07 39.57 35.35
C ASP A 472 -48.15 38.90 34.51
N ASP A 473 -49.02 39.68 33.88
CA ASP A 473 -50.12 39.20 33.01
C ASP A 473 -49.61 38.64 31.66
N TRP A 474 -48.35 38.82 31.31
CA TRP A 474 -47.77 38.23 30.09
C TRP A 474 -47.46 36.71 30.20
N GLY A 475 -47.51 36.19 31.45
CA GLY A 475 -47.25 34.77 31.71
C GLY A 475 -45.79 34.34 31.48
N TYR A 476 -44.84 35.29 31.47
CA TYR A 476 -43.44 35.00 31.31
C TYR A 476 -42.82 34.50 32.61
N ILE A 477 -42.24 33.31 32.55
CA ILE A 477 -41.51 32.71 33.68
C ILE A 477 -40.03 32.94 33.42
N ARG A 478 -39.33 33.67 34.31
CA ARG A 478 -37.88 33.93 34.22
C ARG A 478 -37.10 32.63 34.47
N ARG A 479 -36.17 32.31 33.56
CA ARG A 479 -35.31 31.11 33.67
C ARG A 479 -33.84 31.44 33.89
N GLN A 480 -33.32 32.48 33.25
CA GLN A 480 -31.93 32.83 33.34
C GLN A 480 -31.70 34.35 33.19
N THR A 481 -30.79 34.89 34.02
CA THR A 481 -30.32 36.28 33.91
C THR A 481 -28.88 36.26 33.37
N LEU A 482 -28.64 36.87 32.26
CA LEU A 482 -27.34 37.08 31.64
C LEU A 482 -26.85 38.52 31.91
N THR A 483 -25.62 38.82 31.53
CA THR A 483 -25.01 40.14 31.75
C THR A 483 -25.83 41.26 31.08
N ASN A 484 -26.30 41.02 29.84
CA ASN A 484 -26.99 42.04 29.02
C ASN A 484 -28.45 41.69 28.72
N ASN A 485 -28.92 40.45 28.91
CA ASN A 485 -30.24 39.94 28.55
C ASN A 485 -30.85 39.11 29.68
N GLU A 486 -32.14 38.94 29.64
CA GLU A 486 -32.89 38.01 30.47
C GLU A 486 -33.67 37.03 29.60
N ARG A 487 -33.78 35.77 30.06
CA ARG A 487 -34.44 34.70 29.35
C ARG A 487 -35.69 34.27 30.09
N PHE A 488 -36.76 34.17 29.34
CA PHE A 488 -38.07 33.80 29.84
C PHE A 488 -38.66 32.63 29.06
N ILE A 489 -39.65 31.94 29.65
CA ILE A 489 -40.46 30.92 28.99
C ILE A 489 -41.89 31.34 29.09
N SER A 490 -42.70 31.11 28.06
CA SER A 490 -44.16 31.20 28.12
C SER A 490 -44.80 29.78 28.05
N PRO A 491 -45.99 29.57 28.64
CA PRO A 491 -46.67 28.27 28.52
C PRO A 491 -46.93 27.84 27.08
N GLU A 492 -47.33 28.81 26.20
CA GLU A 492 -47.57 28.57 24.79
C GLU A 492 -46.30 28.12 24.06
N LEU A 493 -45.15 28.75 24.38
CA LEU A 493 -43.87 28.38 23.84
C LEU A 493 -43.44 26.95 24.25
N LYS A 494 -43.70 26.61 25.52
CA LYS A 494 -43.32 25.29 26.05
C LYS A 494 -44.14 24.14 25.49
N GLU A 495 -45.47 24.32 25.34
CA GLU A 495 -46.35 23.31 24.72
C GLU A 495 -45.93 23.00 23.28
N LYS A 496 -45.53 24.00 22.50
CA LYS A 496 -45.10 23.81 21.14
C LYS A 496 -43.66 23.33 21.03
N GLU A 497 -42.81 23.68 22.00
CA GLU A 497 -41.44 23.15 22.11
C GLU A 497 -41.43 21.61 22.13
N ASP A 498 -42.20 21.03 23.03
CA ASP A 498 -42.27 19.57 23.18
C ASP A 498 -42.66 18.88 21.85
N ALA A 499 -43.66 19.45 21.14
CA ALA A 499 -44.10 18.95 19.84
C ALA A 499 -43.01 19.07 18.75
N ILE A 500 -42.29 20.19 18.71
CA ILE A 500 -41.22 20.42 17.73
C ILE A 500 -40.02 19.51 18.00
N LEU A 501 -39.57 19.41 19.26
CA LEU A 501 -38.45 18.55 19.66
C LEU A 501 -38.77 17.07 19.40
N HIS A 502 -39.94 16.60 19.73
CA HIS A 502 -40.39 15.24 19.42
C HIS A 502 -40.43 14.98 17.90
N ALA A 503 -40.88 15.93 17.10
CA ALA A 503 -40.88 15.78 15.65
C ALA A 503 -39.44 15.73 15.06
N GLU A 504 -38.52 16.54 15.59
CA GLU A 504 -37.13 16.53 15.17
C GLU A 504 -36.41 15.23 15.56
N GLU A 505 -36.57 14.79 16.82
CA GLU A 505 -36.02 13.49 17.28
C GLU A 505 -36.61 12.33 16.46
N ASN A 506 -37.91 12.38 16.16
CA ASN A 506 -38.58 11.35 15.34
C ASN A 506 -38.07 11.35 13.89
N ALA A 507 -37.92 12.52 13.26
CA ALA A 507 -37.33 12.63 11.91
C ALA A 507 -35.93 12.04 11.85
N ILE A 508 -35.06 12.38 12.81
CA ILE A 508 -33.69 11.85 12.90
C ILE A 508 -33.72 10.33 13.11
N ARG A 509 -34.62 9.81 13.94
CA ARG A 509 -34.77 8.35 14.16
C ARG A 509 -35.16 7.65 12.87
N ILE A 510 -36.16 8.17 12.14
CA ILE A 510 -36.59 7.61 10.85
C ILE A 510 -35.43 7.66 9.84
N GLU A 511 -34.71 8.77 9.75
CA GLU A 511 -33.56 8.88 8.84
C GLU A 511 -32.47 7.86 9.16
N LYS A 512 -32.16 7.62 10.43
CA LYS A 512 -31.21 6.56 10.84
C LYS A 512 -31.68 5.17 10.39
N GLN A 513 -32.95 4.87 10.55
CA GLN A 513 -33.51 3.58 10.12
C GLN A 513 -33.45 3.42 8.60
N LEU A 514 -33.86 4.43 7.84
CA LEU A 514 -33.81 4.44 6.38
C LEU A 514 -32.35 4.33 5.89
N PHE A 515 -31.41 5.02 6.53
CA PHE A 515 -30.00 4.95 6.19
C PHE A 515 -29.44 3.54 6.38
N GLN A 516 -29.78 2.87 7.50
CA GLN A 516 -29.39 1.47 7.73
C GLN A 516 -29.98 0.53 6.66
N MET A 517 -31.24 0.71 6.27
CA MET A 517 -31.86 -0.07 5.21
C MET A 517 -31.13 0.09 3.86
N ILE A 518 -30.69 1.32 3.54
CA ILE A 518 -29.91 1.56 2.31
C ILE A 518 -28.53 0.90 2.41
N LEU A 519 -27.84 0.95 3.55
CA LEU A 519 -26.58 0.24 3.72
C LEU A 519 -26.74 -1.27 3.55
N ASP A 520 -27.82 -1.84 4.09
CA ASP A 520 -28.14 -3.26 3.93
C ASP A 520 -28.42 -3.60 2.46
N GLU A 521 -29.11 -2.71 1.75
CA GLU A 521 -29.34 -2.86 0.31
C GLU A 521 -28.01 -2.78 -0.47
N ILE A 522 -27.14 -1.80 -0.21
CA ILE A 522 -25.81 -1.69 -0.86
C ILE A 522 -25.03 -2.99 -0.66
N ARG A 523 -25.12 -3.61 0.52
CA ARG A 523 -24.44 -4.89 0.80
C ARG A 523 -24.87 -6.01 -0.13
N ALA A 524 -26.10 -6.06 -0.55
CA ALA A 524 -26.56 -7.05 -1.51
C ALA A 524 -25.87 -6.91 -2.90
N TYR A 525 -25.32 -5.74 -3.21
CA TYR A 525 -24.59 -5.48 -4.46
C TYR A 525 -23.07 -5.62 -4.33
N LEU A 526 -22.52 -5.95 -3.16
CA LEU A 526 -21.07 -5.97 -2.93
C LEU A 526 -20.26 -6.76 -3.97
N PRO A 527 -20.61 -8.01 -4.34
CA PRO A 527 -19.83 -8.75 -5.34
C PRO A 527 -19.82 -8.08 -6.72
N ARG A 528 -20.93 -7.43 -7.10
CA ARG A 528 -21.06 -6.70 -8.38
C ARG A 528 -20.26 -5.39 -8.33
N LEU A 529 -20.31 -4.67 -7.21
CA LEU A 529 -19.53 -3.44 -6.97
C LEU A 529 -18.01 -3.72 -6.95
N GLN A 530 -17.58 -4.83 -6.35
CA GLN A 530 -16.17 -5.26 -6.33
C GLN A 530 -15.65 -5.54 -7.74
N LYS A 531 -16.43 -6.26 -8.59
CA LYS A 531 -16.07 -6.49 -9.99
C LYS A 531 -15.96 -5.19 -10.77
N LEU A 532 -16.92 -4.27 -10.58
CA LEU A 532 -16.92 -2.97 -11.22
C LEU A 532 -15.69 -2.15 -10.80
N SER A 533 -15.40 -2.07 -9.49
CA SER A 533 -14.28 -1.29 -8.96
C SER A 533 -12.93 -1.78 -9.47
N LYS A 534 -12.74 -3.11 -9.56
CA LYS A 534 -11.53 -3.71 -10.13
C LYS A 534 -11.38 -3.35 -11.61
N PHE A 535 -12.45 -3.49 -12.39
CA PHE A 535 -12.45 -3.13 -13.80
C PHE A 535 -12.10 -1.66 -14.02
N LEU A 536 -12.72 -0.73 -13.28
CA LEU A 536 -12.44 0.69 -13.37
C LEU A 536 -10.98 1.01 -13.00
N ALA A 537 -10.43 0.38 -11.95
CA ALA A 537 -9.04 0.55 -11.55
C ALA A 537 -8.06 0.09 -12.63
N GLU A 538 -8.34 -1.05 -13.29
CA GLU A 538 -7.52 -1.57 -14.38
C GLU A 538 -7.58 -0.66 -15.63
N VAL A 539 -8.75 -0.12 -15.97
CA VAL A 539 -8.89 0.80 -17.10
C VAL A 539 -8.15 2.11 -16.84
N ASP A 540 -8.27 2.72 -15.66
CA ASP A 540 -7.57 3.96 -15.32
C ASP A 540 -6.04 3.77 -15.34
N ALA A 541 -5.53 2.66 -14.81
CA ALA A 541 -4.11 2.32 -14.87
C ALA A 541 -3.62 2.14 -16.31
N GLN A 542 -4.42 1.54 -17.20
CA GLN A 542 -4.08 1.39 -18.61
C GLN A 542 -4.10 2.71 -19.37
N VAL A 543 -5.09 3.57 -19.09
CA VAL A 543 -5.15 4.93 -19.63
C VAL A 543 -3.91 5.71 -19.22
N ALA A 544 -3.45 5.57 -17.97
CA ALA A 544 -2.23 6.23 -17.47
C ALA A 544 -0.98 5.75 -18.22
N MET A 545 -0.80 4.43 -18.41
CA MET A 545 0.32 3.90 -19.19
C MET A 545 0.30 4.40 -20.64
N ALA A 546 -0.88 4.45 -21.28
CA ALA A 546 -1.03 4.95 -22.63
C ALA A 546 -0.76 6.45 -22.73
N GLU A 547 -1.14 7.25 -21.74
CA GLU A 547 -0.89 8.69 -21.69
C GLU A 547 0.61 8.98 -21.65
N VAL A 548 1.36 8.30 -20.76
CA VAL A 548 2.81 8.45 -20.67
C VAL A 548 3.48 7.94 -21.95
N SER A 549 3.07 6.78 -22.47
CA SER A 549 3.63 6.20 -23.69
C SER A 549 3.44 7.12 -24.90
N ALA A 550 2.25 7.71 -25.04
CA ALA A 550 1.96 8.65 -26.13
C ALA A 550 2.73 9.96 -25.98
N LYS A 551 2.83 10.50 -24.74
CA LYS A 551 3.55 11.75 -24.45
C LYS A 551 5.03 11.67 -24.81
N TYR A 552 5.68 10.54 -24.49
CA TYR A 552 7.13 10.38 -24.68
C TYR A 552 7.50 9.58 -25.94
N GLY A 553 6.53 9.12 -26.72
CA GLY A 553 6.74 8.37 -27.97
C GLY A 553 7.37 7.00 -27.70
N TYR A 554 6.91 6.31 -26.65
CA TYR A 554 7.39 4.97 -26.31
C TYR A 554 6.92 3.94 -27.34
N VAL A 555 7.68 2.86 -27.47
CA VAL A 555 7.42 1.82 -28.46
C VAL A 555 6.89 0.54 -27.81
N ARG A 556 6.08 -0.21 -28.56
CA ARG A 556 5.62 -1.54 -28.14
C ARG A 556 6.77 -2.54 -28.17
N PRO A 557 7.10 -3.22 -27.05
CA PRO A 557 8.07 -4.30 -27.05
C PRO A 557 7.57 -5.52 -27.84
N GLN A 558 8.52 -6.31 -28.34
CA GLN A 558 8.27 -7.62 -28.94
C GLN A 558 8.95 -8.70 -28.08
N PHE A 559 8.34 -9.87 -27.96
CA PHE A 559 8.94 -10.98 -27.22
C PHE A 559 9.67 -11.94 -28.17
N ASP A 560 10.93 -12.22 -27.82
CA ASP A 560 11.80 -13.22 -28.41
C ASP A 560 12.13 -14.28 -27.37
N GLU A 561 12.59 -15.45 -27.77
CA GLU A 561 12.89 -16.52 -26.81
C GLU A 561 14.22 -16.30 -26.08
N ASP A 562 15.24 -15.76 -26.78
CA ASP A 562 16.62 -15.78 -26.30
C ASP A 562 17.35 -14.42 -26.35
N ARG A 563 16.86 -13.48 -27.17
CA ARG A 563 17.56 -12.21 -27.38
C ARG A 563 17.00 -11.06 -26.57
N LEU A 564 17.86 -10.39 -25.83
CA LEU A 564 17.57 -9.09 -25.25
C LEU A 564 18.17 -7.99 -26.11
N PHE A 565 17.34 -7.31 -26.90
CA PHE A 565 17.73 -6.23 -27.80
C PHE A 565 16.92 -4.96 -27.51
N ILE A 566 17.61 -3.89 -27.09
CA ILE A 566 17.03 -2.57 -26.84
C ILE A 566 17.80 -1.57 -27.67
N GLU A 567 17.20 -0.99 -28.71
CA GLU A 567 17.84 0.02 -29.54
C GLU A 567 17.59 1.42 -28.99
N ASN A 568 18.65 2.17 -28.70
CA ASN A 568 18.57 3.53 -28.16
C ASN A 568 17.64 3.65 -26.94
N GLY A 569 17.76 2.72 -25.99
CA GLY A 569 17.02 2.74 -24.75
C GLY A 569 17.35 3.98 -23.91
N LYS A 570 16.38 4.46 -23.15
CA LYS A 570 16.50 5.59 -22.25
C LYS A 570 16.01 5.25 -20.87
N HIS A 571 16.59 5.88 -19.87
CA HIS A 571 16.07 5.79 -18.50
C HIS A 571 14.80 6.65 -18.40
N PRO A 572 13.61 6.08 -18.11
CA PRO A 572 12.33 6.79 -18.24
C PRO A 572 12.29 8.08 -17.40
N ILE A 573 12.79 8.04 -16.18
CA ILE A 573 12.76 9.16 -15.25
C ILE A 573 13.81 10.21 -15.63
N LEU A 574 15.05 9.80 -15.90
CA LEU A 574 16.13 10.73 -16.19
C LEU A 574 15.94 11.42 -17.55
N ASP A 575 15.37 10.76 -18.55
CA ASP A 575 15.03 11.39 -19.85
C ASP A 575 14.04 12.56 -19.69
N ASP A 576 13.09 12.46 -18.76
CA ASP A 576 12.16 13.55 -18.43
C ASP A 576 12.81 14.67 -17.61
N MET A 577 13.65 14.30 -16.64
CA MET A 577 14.30 15.28 -15.74
C MET A 577 15.42 16.07 -16.39
N MET A 578 16.20 15.43 -17.27
CA MET A 578 17.37 16.03 -17.91
C MET A 578 17.01 16.81 -19.18
N LYS A 579 16.84 18.12 -19.02
CA LYS A 579 16.54 19.00 -20.17
C LYS A 579 17.81 19.52 -20.85
N ASN A 580 18.88 19.72 -20.05
CA ASN A 580 20.15 20.26 -20.55
C ASN A 580 21.31 19.85 -19.60
N PRO A 581 22.26 18.98 -20.00
CA PRO A 581 22.29 18.23 -21.27
C PRO A 581 21.18 17.19 -21.37
N LYS A 582 20.78 16.79 -22.61
CA LYS A 582 19.81 15.73 -22.83
C LYS A 582 20.38 14.37 -22.41
N TYR A 583 19.50 13.50 -21.93
CA TYR A 583 19.86 12.12 -21.63
C TYR A 583 20.41 11.40 -22.88
N VAL A 584 21.50 10.65 -22.71
CA VAL A 584 22.14 9.92 -23.81
C VAL A 584 21.57 8.49 -23.88
N ALA A 585 20.87 8.20 -24.95
CA ALA A 585 20.30 6.88 -25.17
C ALA A 585 21.36 5.82 -25.42
N ASN A 586 21.21 4.63 -24.84
CA ASN A 586 22.13 3.51 -24.99
C ASN A 586 21.42 2.25 -25.46
N SER A 587 22.06 1.49 -26.33
CA SER A 587 21.54 0.21 -26.81
C SER A 587 22.09 -0.94 -25.99
N THR A 588 21.28 -1.98 -25.82
CA THR A 588 21.65 -3.25 -25.17
C THR A 588 21.38 -4.34 -26.20
N ASP A 589 22.36 -5.23 -26.41
CA ASP A 589 22.22 -6.37 -27.33
C ASP A 589 22.92 -7.58 -26.76
N MET A 590 22.13 -8.55 -26.33
CA MET A 590 22.56 -9.83 -25.78
C MET A 590 21.88 -10.93 -26.60
N TYR A 591 22.70 -11.57 -27.48
CA TYR A 591 22.23 -12.65 -28.35
C TYR A 591 22.01 -13.95 -27.59
N LYS A 592 21.47 -14.96 -28.29
CA LYS A 592 21.53 -16.34 -27.86
C LYS A 592 22.99 -16.75 -27.58
N ASN A 593 23.23 -17.42 -26.48
CA ASN A 593 24.57 -17.80 -26.00
C ASN A 593 25.48 -16.60 -25.65
N GLN A 594 24.93 -15.41 -25.44
CA GLN A 594 25.63 -14.27 -24.89
C GLN A 594 24.96 -13.89 -23.59
N ASP A 595 25.47 -14.41 -22.47
CA ASP A 595 24.80 -14.34 -21.18
C ASP A 595 25.22 -13.13 -20.37
N ILE A 596 26.50 -12.71 -20.52
CA ILE A 596 27.07 -11.68 -19.65
C ILE A 596 27.61 -10.49 -20.46
N LEU A 597 27.22 -9.29 -20.09
CA LEU A 597 27.86 -8.03 -20.47
C LEU A 597 28.76 -7.56 -19.32
N LEU A 598 30.07 -7.67 -19.51
CA LEU A 598 31.06 -7.17 -18.55
C LEU A 598 31.38 -5.71 -18.87
N ILE A 599 30.92 -4.80 -17.99
CA ILE A 599 30.92 -3.36 -18.22
C ILE A 599 32.06 -2.70 -17.44
N THR A 600 32.97 -2.09 -18.16
CA THR A 600 34.11 -1.38 -17.55
C THR A 600 34.06 0.13 -17.79
N GLY A 601 34.78 0.90 -17.00
CA GLY A 601 34.88 2.36 -17.14
C GLY A 601 34.71 3.11 -15.81
N PRO A 602 34.83 4.44 -15.82
CA PRO A 602 34.77 5.27 -14.63
C PRO A 602 33.34 5.31 -14.02
N ASN A 603 33.27 5.53 -12.69
CA ASN A 603 31.96 5.54 -11.96
C ASN A 603 31.01 6.63 -12.47
N MET A 604 31.55 7.81 -12.78
CA MET A 604 30.75 8.92 -13.30
C MET A 604 30.33 8.75 -14.76
N GLY A 605 30.72 7.64 -15.42
CA GLY A 605 30.42 7.37 -16.81
C GLY A 605 29.01 6.83 -17.10
N GLY A 606 28.18 6.60 -16.06
CA GLY A 606 26.79 6.18 -16.23
C GLY A 606 26.55 4.68 -16.32
N LYS A 607 27.50 3.81 -15.86
CA LYS A 607 27.36 2.34 -15.85
C LYS A 607 26.10 1.89 -15.11
N SER A 608 25.94 2.28 -13.84
CA SER A 608 24.79 1.94 -13.00
C SER A 608 23.49 2.44 -13.58
N THR A 609 23.50 3.63 -14.19
CA THR A 609 22.31 4.21 -14.86
C THR A 609 21.92 3.39 -16.09
N TYR A 610 22.88 2.92 -16.87
CA TYR A 610 22.65 2.05 -18.02
C TYR A 610 22.04 0.70 -17.61
N MET A 611 22.55 0.11 -16.54
CA MET A 611 22.00 -1.14 -15.99
C MET A 611 20.58 -0.95 -15.47
N ARG A 612 20.34 0.12 -14.69
CA ARG A 612 18.98 0.46 -14.20
C ARG A 612 18.02 0.72 -15.36
N GLN A 613 18.45 1.44 -16.40
CA GLN A 613 17.67 1.66 -17.63
C GLN A 613 17.16 0.33 -18.21
N THR A 614 18.05 -0.65 -18.35
CA THR A 614 17.70 -1.96 -18.92
C THR A 614 16.66 -2.68 -18.06
N ALA A 615 16.87 -2.74 -16.73
CA ALA A 615 15.91 -3.37 -15.83
C ALA A 615 14.54 -2.68 -15.83
N LEU A 616 14.50 -1.34 -15.82
CA LEU A 616 13.25 -0.58 -15.86
C LEU A 616 12.49 -0.81 -17.17
N ILE A 617 13.18 -0.90 -18.31
CA ILE A 617 12.58 -1.23 -19.61
C ILE A 617 11.95 -2.64 -19.55
N VAL A 618 12.65 -3.62 -18.99
CA VAL A 618 12.13 -4.99 -18.82
C VAL A 618 10.87 -5.00 -17.92
N ILE A 619 10.92 -4.32 -16.79
CA ILE A 619 9.77 -4.21 -15.87
C ILE A 619 8.58 -3.54 -16.56
N MET A 620 8.82 -2.41 -17.26
CA MET A 620 7.76 -1.72 -18.01
C MET A 620 7.16 -2.62 -19.09
N ALA A 621 7.96 -3.37 -19.82
CA ALA A 621 7.47 -4.31 -20.82
C ALA A 621 6.60 -5.40 -20.18
N GLN A 622 7.06 -6.06 -19.12
CA GLN A 622 6.34 -7.16 -18.48
C GLN A 622 5.11 -6.72 -17.67
N MET A 623 5.02 -5.46 -17.27
CA MET A 623 3.77 -4.93 -16.72
C MET A 623 2.72 -4.59 -17.80
N GLY A 624 3.09 -4.62 -19.09
CA GLY A 624 2.21 -4.30 -20.21
C GLY A 624 2.24 -2.83 -20.65
N CYS A 625 3.30 -2.09 -20.28
CA CYS A 625 3.54 -0.72 -20.71
C CYS A 625 4.48 -0.67 -21.93
N PHE A 626 4.33 0.32 -22.79
CA PHE A 626 5.32 0.61 -23.82
C PHE A 626 6.59 1.18 -23.19
N VAL A 627 7.72 1.08 -23.89
CA VAL A 627 9.05 1.31 -23.35
C VAL A 627 9.81 2.45 -24.02
N PRO A 628 10.68 3.15 -23.27
CA PRO A 628 11.47 4.27 -23.77
C PRO A 628 12.67 3.77 -24.61
N ALA A 629 12.40 3.30 -25.81
CA ALA A 629 13.41 2.83 -26.76
C ALA A 629 13.00 3.18 -28.20
N LYS A 630 13.91 3.03 -29.17
CA LYS A 630 13.56 3.10 -30.59
C LYS A 630 12.97 1.79 -31.09
N SER A 631 13.47 0.66 -30.58
CA SER A 631 12.90 -0.68 -30.74
C SER A 631 13.30 -1.54 -29.54
N CYS A 632 12.47 -2.51 -29.18
CA CYS A 632 12.73 -3.41 -28.07
C CYS A 632 12.24 -4.81 -28.42
N MET A 633 13.13 -5.79 -28.26
CA MET A 633 12.87 -7.21 -28.40
C MET A 633 13.52 -7.90 -27.19
N MET A 634 12.79 -8.72 -26.47
CA MET A 634 13.31 -9.29 -25.22
C MET A 634 12.66 -10.63 -24.88
N PRO A 635 13.35 -11.51 -24.11
CA PRO A 635 12.71 -12.68 -23.52
C PRO A 635 11.79 -12.25 -22.37
N ILE A 636 10.92 -13.17 -21.95
CA ILE A 636 10.15 -12.99 -20.71
C ILE A 636 11.05 -13.47 -19.57
N PHE A 637 11.35 -12.56 -18.67
CA PHE A 637 12.13 -12.86 -17.48
C PHE A 637 11.24 -13.38 -16.34
N ASP A 638 11.73 -14.37 -15.61
CA ASP A 638 11.07 -14.92 -14.42
C ASP A 638 11.47 -14.16 -13.14
N LYS A 639 12.75 -13.75 -13.06
CA LYS A 639 13.31 -13.07 -11.88
C LYS A 639 14.24 -11.94 -12.29
N ILE A 640 14.30 -10.88 -11.48
CA ILE A 640 15.32 -9.82 -11.58
C ILE A 640 16.00 -9.70 -10.22
N PHE A 641 17.34 -9.76 -10.24
CA PHE A 641 18.18 -9.50 -9.08
C PHE A 641 19.08 -8.30 -9.35
N THR A 642 19.20 -7.41 -8.37
CA THR A 642 20.09 -6.26 -8.50
C THR A 642 20.94 -6.10 -7.27
N ARG A 643 22.22 -5.83 -7.50
CA ARG A 643 23.13 -5.25 -6.51
C ARG A 643 23.72 -3.99 -7.12
N ILE A 644 23.08 -2.84 -6.85
CA ILE A 644 23.43 -1.53 -7.44
C ILE A 644 23.54 -0.50 -6.33
N GLY A 645 24.75 0.04 -6.12
CA GLY A 645 25.04 1.03 -5.08
C GLY A 645 25.32 0.42 -3.71
N ALA A 646 25.99 1.19 -2.84
CA ALA A 646 26.18 0.84 -1.44
C ALA A 646 25.11 1.57 -0.62
N SER A 647 24.11 0.87 -0.14
CA SER A 647 23.31 1.37 0.96
C SER A 647 24.02 0.96 2.26
N ASP A 648 24.52 1.95 2.98
CA ASP A 648 24.97 1.72 4.36
C ASP A 648 23.74 1.48 5.21
N ASP A 649 23.41 0.22 5.46
CA ASP A 649 22.39 -0.13 6.45
C ASP A 649 23.02 -0.07 7.85
N ILE A 650 23.17 1.16 8.33
CA ILE A 650 23.72 1.47 9.67
C ILE A 650 22.84 0.87 10.78
N LEU A 651 21.55 0.62 10.49
CA LEU A 651 20.59 0.14 11.47
C LEU A 651 20.70 -1.36 11.74
N SER A 652 21.12 -2.16 10.76
CA SER A 652 21.26 -3.61 10.91
C SER A 652 22.57 -4.03 11.60
N GLY A 653 23.54 -3.11 11.73
CA GLY A 653 24.85 -3.39 12.30
C GLY A 653 25.69 -4.40 11.50
N GLN A 654 25.25 -4.74 10.28
CA GLN A 654 26.00 -5.59 9.36
C GLN A 654 27.01 -4.78 8.55
N SER A 655 28.16 -5.37 8.25
CA SER A 655 29.13 -4.75 7.35
C SER A 655 28.51 -4.65 5.93
N THR A 656 28.76 -3.55 5.23
CA THR A 656 28.34 -3.34 3.83
C THR A 656 28.75 -4.51 2.92
N PHE A 657 29.92 -5.11 3.17
CA PHE A 657 30.38 -6.30 2.45
C PHE A 657 29.53 -7.54 2.74
N MET A 658 29.04 -7.73 3.98
CA MET A 658 28.16 -8.85 4.31
C MET A 658 26.79 -8.73 3.64
N VAL A 659 26.22 -7.53 3.60
CA VAL A 659 24.97 -7.25 2.88
C VAL A 659 25.17 -7.53 1.38
N GLU A 660 26.27 -7.04 0.79
CA GLU A 660 26.62 -7.28 -0.61
C GLU A 660 26.72 -8.78 -0.93
N MET A 661 27.40 -9.55 -0.08
CA MET A 661 27.53 -11.00 -0.28
C MET A 661 26.20 -11.75 -0.08
N SER A 662 25.34 -11.27 0.81
CA SER A 662 24.03 -11.89 1.02
C SER A 662 23.10 -11.66 -0.18
N GLU A 663 23.08 -10.48 -0.78
CA GLU A 663 22.31 -10.17 -1.99
C GLU A 663 22.85 -10.95 -3.21
N ALA A 664 24.17 -11.01 -3.37
CA ALA A 664 24.79 -11.82 -4.42
C ALA A 664 24.50 -13.31 -4.25
N ASN A 665 24.56 -13.82 -3.02
CA ASN A 665 24.25 -15.22 -2.72
C ASN A 665 22.80 -15.56 -3.10
N LEU A 666 21.83 -14.69 -2.76
CA LEU A 666 20.44 -14.89 -3.14
C LEU A 666 20.28 -14.99 -4.66
N ALA A 667 20.91 -14.06 -5.39
CA ALA A 667 20.88 -14.09 -6.85
C ALA A 667 21.49 -15.37 -7.43
N LEU A 668 22.65 -15.82 -6.90
CA LEU A 668 23.31 -17.02 -7.38
C LEU A 668 22.57 -18.33 -7.05
N GLN A 669 21.81 -18.35 -5.95
CA GLN A 669 21.02 -19.53 -5.56
C GLN A 669 19.68 -19.62 -6.28
N GLU A 670 19.01 -18.47 -6.51
CA GLU A 670 17.63 -18.44 -6.97
C GLU A 670 17.48 -18.10 -8.47
N ALA A 671 18.52 -17.59 -9.13
CA ALA A 671 18.44 -17.24 -10.54
C ALA A 671 18.35 -18.49 -11.43
N THR A 672 17.60 -18.37 -12.51
CA THR A 672 17.45 -19.35 -13.58
C THR A 672 18.05 -18.83 -14.88
N SER A 673 18.08 -19.62 -15.93
CA SER A 673 18.50 -19.16 -17.26
C SER A 673 17.58 -18.10 -17.86
N SER A 674 16.36 -17.94 -17.33
CA SER A 674 15.41 -16.91 -17.71
C SER A 674 15.47 -15.67 -16.81
N SER A 675 16.46 -15.56 -15.93
CA SER A 675 16.58 -14.41 -15.01
C SER A 675 17.45 -13.28 -15.57
N LEU A 676 17.26 -12.06 -15.04
CA LEU A 676 18.10 -10.91 -15.31
C LEU A 676 18.87 -10.52 -14.03
N ILE A 677 20.20 -10.51 -14.11
CA ILE A 677 21.07 -10.16 -12.98
C ILE A 677 21.81 -8.86 -13.29
N LEU A 678 21.82 -7.92 -12.33
CA LEU A 678 22.56 -6.66 -12.43
C LEU A 678 23.48 -6.52 -11.22
N PHE A 679 24.76 -6.74 -11.44
CA PHE A 679 25.79 -6.64 -10.43
C PHE A 679 26.69 -5.42 -10.68
N ASP A 680 26.64 -4.45 -9.78
CA ASP A 680 27.41 -3.20 -9.91
C ASP A 680 28.53 -3.16 -8.87
N GLU A 681 29.76 -3.23 -9.36
CA GLU A 681 30.99 -3.06 -8.58
C GLU A 681 31.15 -4.02 -7.40
N ILE A 682 30.79 -5.27 -7.55
CA ILE A 682 30.93 -6.31 -6.51
C ILE A 682 32.38 -6.52 -6.15
N GLY A 683 32.65 -6.72 -4.85
CA GLY A 683 33.97 -6.97 -4.28
C GLY A 683 34.70 -5.70 -3.78
N ARG A 684 34.03 -4.54 -3.76
CA ARG A 684 34.63 -3.30 -3.27
C ARG A 684 34.85 -3.26 -1.75
N GLY A 685 34.06 -3.99 -1.00
CA GLY A 685 34.06 -3.97 0.47
C GLY A 685 35.19 -4.77 1.13
N THR A 686 36.12 -5.34 0.36
CA THR A 686 37.22 -6.18 0.86
C THR A 686 38.54 -5.86 0.18
N SER A 687 39.59 -6.69 0.41
CA SER A 687 40.88 -6.49 -0.26
C SER A 687 40.74 -6.63 -1.79
N THR A 688 41.55 -5.91 -2.54
CA THR A 688 41.48 -5.88 -4.02
C THR A 688 41.55 -7.29 -4.63
N TYR A 689 42.46 -8.15 -4.13
CA TYR A 689 42.61 -9.51 -4.67
C TYR A 689 41.45 -10.42 -4.32
N ASP A 690 40.92 -10.34 -3.07
CA ASP A 690 39.76 -11.13 -2.66
C ASP A 690 38.52 -10.69 -3.44
N GLY A 691 38.30 -9.38 -3.59
CA GLY A 691 37.17 -8.84 -4.36
C GLY A 691 37.22 -9.24 -5.83
N MET A 692 38.40 -9.18 -6.44
CA MET A 692 38.62 -9.59 -7.83
C MET A 692 38.37 -11.09 -8.01
N ALA A 693 38.89 -11.93 -7.11
CA ALA A 693 38.73 -13.37 -7.16
C ALA A 693 37.25 -13.78 -7.00
N LEU A 694 36.50 -13.15 -6.07
CA LEU A 694 35.08 -13.37 -5.90
C LEU A 694 34.28 -12.93 -7.13
N ALA A 695 34.57 -11.73 -7.67
CA ALA A 695 33.89 -11.24 -8.88
C ALA A 695 34.10 -12.17 -10.07
N GLN A 696 35.36 -12.65 -10.27
CA GLN A 696 35.67 -13.60 -11.31
C GLN A 696 34.90 -14.91 -11.13
N ALA A 697 34.94 -15.50 -9.94
CA ALA A 697 34.26 -16.74 -9.64
C ALA A 697 32.75 -16.65 -9.86
N MET A 698 32.12 -15.51 -9.51
CA MET A 698 30.70 -15.27 -9.76
C MET A 698 30.40 -15.19 -11.27
N ILE A 699 31.22 -14.48 -12.05
CA ILE A 699 31.09 -14.40 -13.51
C ILE A 699 31.19 -15.80 -14.12
N GLU A 700 32.20 -16.57 -13.73
CA GLU A 700 32.41 -17.95 -14.22
C GLU A 700 31.23 -18.85 -13.85
N TYR A 701 30.73 -18.77 -12.62
CA TYR A 701 29.58 -19.55 -12.15
C TYR A 701 28.29 -19.19 -12.92
N ILE A 702 28.01 -17.91 -13.11
CA ILE A 702 26.84 -17.48 -13.90
C ILE A 702 26.98 -17.97 -15.36
N ALA A 703 28.17 -17.83 -15.96
CA ALA A 703 28.42 -18.18 -17.35
C ALA A 703 28.39 -19.69 -17.63
N THR A 704 28.69 -20.53 -16.62
CA THR A 704 28.84 -22.00 -16.82
C THR A 704 27.70 -22.81 -16.20
N CYS A 705 27.03 -22.28 -15.15
CA CYS A 705 26.01 -23.01 -14.42
C CYS A 705 24.61 -22.44 -14.56
N ILE A 706 24.46 -21.09 -14.45
CA ILE A 706 23.14 -20.44 -14.41
C ILE A 706 22.66 -20.03 -15.81
N HIS A 707 23.55 -19.49 -16.65
CA HIS A 707 23.24 -18.95 -17.98
C HIS A 707 22.23 -17.78 -18.00
N ALA A 708 22.09 -17.05 -16.88
CA ALA A 708 21.19 -15.89 -16.78
C ALA A 708 21.75 -14.70 -17.56
N LYS A 709 20.85 -13.91 -18.17
CA LYS A 709 21.24 -12.62 -18.76
C LYS A 709 21.75 -11.69 -17.66
N THR A 710 23.03 -11.32 -17.73
CA THR A 710 23.72 -10.61 -16.66
C THR A 710 24.42 -9.35 -17.17
N MET A 711 24.23 -8.24 -16.48
CA MET A 711 25.02 -7.03 -16.65
C MET A 711 25.93 -6.89 -15.43
N PHE A 712 27.23 -7.05 -15.62
CA PHE A 712 28.22 -7.05 -14.55
C PHE A 712 29.15 -5.85 -14.72
N SER A 713 29.04 -4.86 -13.87
CA SER A 713 29.92 -3.69 -13.86
C SER A 713 31.09 -3.92 -12.90
N THR A 714 32.30 -3.56 -13.33
CA THR A 714 33.48 -3.75 -12.52
C THR A 714 34.55 -2.65 -12.75
N HIS A 715 35.39 -2.42 -11.72
CA HIS A 715 36.58 -1.64 -11.82
C HIS A 715 37.84 -2.47 -12.10
N TYR A 716 37.70 -3.80 -11.96
CA TYR A 716 38.82 -4.71 -12.18
C TYR A 716 39.02 -4.91 -13.69
N HIS A 717 39.91 -4.12 -14.30
CA HIS A 717 40.23 -4.23 -15.72
C HIS A 717 40.78 -5.60 -16.09
N GLU A 718 41.39 -6.29 -15.13
CA GLU A 718 41.94 -7.63 -15.27
C GLU A 718 40.88 -8.66 -15.66
N LEU A 719 39.64 -8.47 -15.24
CA LEU A 719 38.55 -9.38 -15.54
C LEU A 719 38.12 -9.35 -17.01
N THR A 720 38.52 -8.34 -17.78
CA THR A 720 38.18 -8.24 -19.21
C THR A 720 38.73 -9.40 -20.04
N VAL A 721 39.78 -10.07 -19.56
CA VAL A 721 40.38 -11.24 -20.21
C VAL A 721 39.47 -12.48 -20.15
N ILE A 722 38.46 -12.47 -19.26
CA ILE A 722 37.50 -13.60 -19.13
C ILE A 722 36.78 -13.82 -20.45
N SER A 723 36.46 -12.77 -21.19
CA SER A 723 35.78 -12.87 -22.51
C SER A 723 36.60 -13.65 -23.57
N ASP A 724 37.91 -13.78 -23.40
CA ASP A 724 38.77 -14.56 -24.31
C ASP A 724 38.57 -16.08 -24.07
N ASN A 725 38.16 -16.44 -22.86
CA ASN A 725 38.00 -17.85 -22.45
C ASN A 725 36.50 -18.29 -22.40
N LEU A 726 35.60 -17.37 -22.16
CA LEU A 726 34.15 -17.62 -22.09
C LEU A 726 33.42 -16.86 -23.22
N PRO A 727 33.00 -17.57 -24.27
CA PRO A 727 32.42 -16.97 -25.47
C PRO A 727 31.03 -16.31 -25.17
N ASN A 728 30.39 -16.69 -24.08
CA ASN A 728 29.12 -16.09 -23.61
C ASN A 728 29.31 -14.82 -22.79
N VAL A 729 30.55 -14.35 -22.58
CA VAL A 729 30.88 -13.08 -21.92
C VAL A 729 31.34 -12.06 -22.94
N LYS A 730 30.71 -10.89 -23.00
CA LYS A 730 31.08 -9.77 -23.89
C LYS A 730 31.54 -8.58 -23.08
N ASN A 731 32.70 -8.03 -23.42
CA ASN A 731 33.17 -6.78 -22.85
C ASN A 731 32.44 -5.57 -23.45
N MET A 732 32.08 -4.63 -22.60
CA MET A 732 31.59 -3.29 -22.95
C MET A 732 32.30 -2.23 -22.11
N HIS A 733 32.37 -1.01 -22.62
CA HIS A 733 32.95 0.09 -21.88
C HIS A 733 32.18 1.40 -22.09
N VAL A 734 32.39 2.31 -21.13
CA VAL A 734 31.93 3.70 -21.23
C VAL A 734 32.85 4.48 -22.14
N VAL A 735 32.29 5.13 -23.17
CA VAL A 735 33.08 5.99 -24.10
C VAL A 735 33.45 7.29 -23.40
N VAL A 736 34.73 7.55 -23.40
CA VAL A 736 35.35 8.75 -22.84
C VAL A 736 36.12 9.48 -23.93
N LYS A 737 35.97 10.79 -24.01
CA LYS A 737 36.75 11.63 -24.94
C LYS A 737 37.82 12.37 -24.14
N GLU A 738 39.07 12.16 -24.55
CA GLU A 738 40.22 12.84 -23.99
C GLU A 738 40.68 13.99 -24.93
N ASN A 739 40.81 15.19 -24.36
CA ASN A 739 41.41 16.34 -25.04
C ASN A 739 42.37 17.00 -24.07
N ASN A 740 43.69 16.96 -24.36
CA ASN A 740 44.74 17.67 -23.61
C ASN A 740 44.64 17.52 -22.08
N ASP A 741 44.58 16.29 -21.55
CA ASP A 741 44.42 15.98 -20.12
C ASP A 741 43.00 16.23 -19.54
N GLU A 742 42.06 16.81 -20.30
CA GLU A 742 40.67 16.92 -19.91
C GLU A 742 39.87 15.72 -20.41
N VAL A 743 39.08 15.15 -19.51
CA VAL A 743 38.21 13.99 -19.78
C VAL A 743 36.77 14.43 -19.82
N THR A 744 36.10 14.14 -20.93
CA THR A 744 34.67 14.37 -21.10
C THR A 744 33.94 13.01 -21.18
N PHE A 745 33.03 12.77 -20.26
CA PHE A 745 32.16 11.58 -20.31
C PHE A 745 31.08 11.76 -21.34
N LEU A 746 31.03 10.84 -22.32
CA LEU A 746 30.00 10.88 -23.35
C LEU A 746 28.74 10.14 -22.96
N TYR A 747 28.75 9.43 -21.81
CA TYR A 747 27.62 8.60 -21.32
C TYR A 747 27.14 7.58 -22.33
N LYS A 748 27.99 7.17 -23.25
CA LYS A 748 27.72 6.19 -24.31
C LYS A 748 28.45 4.90 -24.03
N MET A 749 27.75 3.77 -24.21
CA MET A 749 28.35 2.45 -24.13
C MET A 749 28.85 2.00 -25.52
N ALA A 750 29.99 1.33 -25.55
CA ALA A 750 30.57 0.73 -26.75
C ALA A 750 31.12 -0.67 -26.45
N ASP A 751 31.22 -1.49 -27.50
CA ASP A 751 31.80 -2.84 -27.44
C ASP A 751 33.31 -2.82 -27.15
N GLY A 752 33.77 -3.84 -26.46
CA GLY A 752 35.20 -4.04 -26.11
C GLY A 752 35.57 -3.53 -24.71
N PRO A 753 36.76 -3.84 -24.23
CA PRO A 753 37.24 -3.40 -22.91
C PRO A 753 37.59 -1.91 -22.90
N ALA A 754 37.54 -1.27 -21.72
CA ALA A 754 38.08 0.10 -21.53
C ALA A 754 39.60 0.13 -21.72
N GLY A 755 40.10 1.15 -22.44
CA GLY A 755 41.54 1.26 -22.72
C GLY A 755 42.43 1.59 -21.52
N HIS A 756 41.95 2.42 -20.59
CA HIS A 756 42.73 2.92 -19.44
C HIS A 756 41.84 3.21 -18.23
N SER A 757 42.44 3.34 -17.06
CA SER A 757 41.80 3.80 -15.84
C SER A 757 41.72 5.33 -15.80
N TYR A 758 40.54 5.88 -15.45
CA TYR A 758 40.29 7.34 -15.43
C TYR A 758 40.22 7.94 -14.03
N GLY A 759 40.63 7.21 -12.97
CA GLY A 759 40.51 7.67 -11.57
C GLY A 759 41.24 9.00 -11.31
N ILE A 760 42.43 9.19 -11.84
CA ILE A 760 43.19 10.43 -11.67
C ILE A 760 42.53 11.60 -12.42
N ASN A 761 41.95 11.34 -13.56
CA ASN A 761 41.23 12.36 -14.35
C ASN A 761 39.96 12.82 -13.61
N VAL A 762 39.22 11.90 -12.97
CA VAL A 762 38.08 12.22 -12.11
C VAL A 762 38.51 13.03 -10.87
N ALA A 763 39.62 12.67 -10.26
CA ALA A 763 40.19 13.43 -9.14
C ALA A 763 40.54 14.88 -9.52
N ARG A 764 41.00 15.12 -10.76
CA ARG A 764 41.21 16.44 -11.30
C ARG A 764 39.91 17.23 -11.46
N LEU A 765 38.86 16.59 -11.97
CA LEU A 765 37.50 17.20 -12.09
C LEU A 765 36.94 17.57 -10.72
N ALA A 766 37.29 16.82 -9.68
CA ALA A 766 36.91 17.10 -8.29
C ALA A 766 37.73 18.23 -7.66
N GLY A 767 38.75 18.79 -8.39
CA GLY A 767 39.57 19.91 -7.91
C GLY A 767 40.70 19.52 -6.97
N LEU A 768 41.23 18.28 -7.01
CA LEU A 768 42.41 17.91 -6.22
C LEU A 768 43.64 18.72 -6.65
N PRO A 769 44.53 19.08 -5.71
CA PRO A 769 45.74 19.83 -6.01
C PRO A 769 46.64 19.14 -7.05
N ASP A 770 47.19 19.90 -8.00
CA ASP A 770 48.04 19.38 -9.08
C ASP A 770 49.25 18.58 -8.58
N ALA A 771 49.83 18.95 -7.44
CA ALA A 771 50.92 18.20 -6.83
C ALA A 771 50.53 16.77 -6.48
N VAL A 772 49.31 16.55 -5.97
CA VAL A 772 48.75 15.22 -5.65
C VAL A 772 48.50 14.44 -6.93
N LEU A 773 47.88 15.09 -7.93
CA LEU A 773 47.58 14.47 -9.22
C LEU A 773 48.81 14.01 -9.98
N ASN A 774 49.88 14.83 -10.01
CA ASN A 774 51.15 14.50 -10.65
C ASN A 774 51.81 13.31 -9.94
N ARG A 775 51.87 13.33 -8.60
CA ARG A 775 52.46 12.20 -7.85
C ARG A 775 51.65 10.94 -8.03
N ALA A 776 50.31 11.02 -8.11
CA ALA A 776 49.44 9.88 -8.37
C ALA A 776 49.70 9.27 -9.76
N LYS A 777 49.90 10.11 -10.80
CA LYS A 777 50.30 9.65 -12.14
C LYS A 777 51.64 8.90 -12.15
N ASP A 778 52.64 9.39 -11.41
CA ASP A 778 53.94 8.74 -11.31
C ASP A 778 53.81 7.38 -10.59
N LEU A 779 53.10 7.34 -9.47
CA LEU A 779 52.82 6.11 -8.72
C LEU A 779 52.06 5.09 -9.57
N GLN A 780 51.08 5.55 -10.35
CA GLN A 780 50.32 4.67 -11.25
C GLN A 780 51.25 3.97 -12.25
N LYS A 781 52.16 4.71 -12.89
CA LYS A 781 53.15 4.16 -13.83
C LYS A 781 54.07 3.13 -13.16
N GLU A 782 54.55 3.41 -11.92
CA GLU A 782 55.35 2.48 -11.14
C GLU A 782 54.59 1.17 -10.88
N LEU A 783 53.33 1.26 -10.44
CA LEU A 783 52.47 0.11 -10.15
C LEU A 783 52.14 -0.71 -11.41
N GLU A 784 51.81 -0.07 -12.52
CA GLU A 784 51.51 -0.74 -13.79
C GLU A 784 52.75 -1.47 -14.36
N SER A 785 53.94 -0.93 -14.17
CA SER A 785 55.20 -1.62 -14.58
C SER A 785 55.47 -2.89 -13.78
N THR A 786 55.03 -2.94 -12.52
CA THR A 786 55.18 -4.10 -11.63
C THR A 786 54.17 -5.20 -11.95
N LYS A 787 52.96 -4.85 -12.44
CA LYS A 787 51.87 -5.79 -12.78
C LYS A 787 52.14 -6.70 -13.99
N ARG A 788 52.99 -6.30 -14.96
CA ARG A 788 53.29 -7.09 -16.19
C ARG A 788 53.89 -8.47 -15.95
N VAL A 789 54.28 -8.79 -14.73
CA VAL A 789 54.95 -10.07 -14.39
C VAL A 789 53.92 -11.17 -13.98
N VAL A 790 52.67 -10.84 -13.70
CA VAL A 790 51.68 -11.78 -13.11
C VAL A 790 50.70 -12.41 -14.15
N GLN A 791 50.71 -11.98 -15.39
CA GLN A 791 49.71 -12.35 -16.41
C GLN A 791 49.92 -13.72 -17.13
N GLN A 792 50.72 -14.65 -16.62
CA GLN A 792 50.86 -15.97 -17.21
C GLN A 792 50.33 -17.06 -16.26
N ASN A 793 49.18 -17.56 -16.56
CA ASN A 793 48.59 -18.89 -16.33
C ASN A 793 47.10 -18.80 -15.87
N TYR A 794 46.20 -18.70 -16.82
CA TYR A 794 44.80 -19.02 -16.61
C TYR A 794 44.57 -20.48 -16.95
N GLN A 795 44.20 -21.30 -15.96
CA GLN A 795 43.58 -22.59 -16.16
C GLN A 795 42.11 -22.45 -15.68
N LEU A 796 41.18 -22.62 -16.59
CA LEU A 796 39.76 -22.87 -16.24
C LEU A 796 39.72 -24.14 -15.41
N VAL A 797 39.33 -24.00 -14.15
CA VAL A 797 38.92 -25.13 -13.32
C VAL A 797 37.45 -25.39 -13.65
N GLU A 798 37.12 -26.56 -14.18
CA GLU A 798 35.72 -27.02 -14.28
C GLU A 798 35.09 -26.96 -12.89
N MET A 799 34.29 -25.98 -12.59
CA MET A 799 33.81 -25.74 -11.23
C MET A 799 32.68 -26.66 -10.82
N TYR A 800 31.97 -27.28 -11.70
CA TYR A 800 31.00 -28.33 -11.35
C TYR A 800 30.76 -29.26 -12.54
N LYS A 801 31.07 -30.53 -12.38
CA LYS A 801 30.29 -31.60 -12.96
C LYS A 801 29.12 -31.82 -12.00
N GLU A 802 27.90 -31.69 -12.48
CA GLU A 802 26.74 -32.24 -11.75
C GLU A 802 27.10 -33.67 -11.36
N ASP A 803 26.86 -34.01 -10.10
CA ASP A 803 27.03 -35.39 -9.65
C ASP A 803 26.17 -36.26 -10.60
N PRO A 804 26.74 -37.22 -11.32
CA PRO A 804 25.99 -38.07 -12.24
C PRO A 804 24.77 -38.75 -11.58
N ARG A 805 24.75 -38.79 -10.24
CA ARG A 805 23.63 -39.27 -9.44
C ARG A 805 22.46 -38.31 -9.44
N THR A 806 22.74 -37.00 -9.37
CA THR A 806 21.67 -35.94 -9.40
C THR A 806 21.01 -35.92 -10.78
N GLU A 807 21.79 -36.06 -11.86
CA GLU A 807 21.26 -36.10 -13.22
C GLU A 807 20.40 -37.37 -13.46
N ALA A 808 20.86 -38.53 -12.99
CA ALA A 808 20.12 -39.78 -13.05
C ALA A 808 18.83 -39.75 -12.19
N PHE A 809 18.87 -39.05 -11.05
CA PHE A 809 17.72 -38.84 -10.17
C PHE A 809 16.67 -37.95 -10.82
N MET A 810 17.08 -36.84 -11.42
CA MET A 810 16.19 -35.90 -12.13
C MET A 810 15.58 -36.52 -13.38
N GLU A 811 16.34 -37.38 -14.12
CA GLU A 811 15.78 -38.12 -15.24
C GLU A 811 14.73 -39.14 -14.80
N LYS A 812 14.93 -39.85 -13.69
CA LYS A 812 13.92 -40.73 -13.11
C LYS A 812 12.65 -39.95 -12.71
N LEU A 813 12.78 -38.80 -12.06
CA LEU A 813 11.66 -37.96 -11.68
C LEU A 813 10.87 -37.46 -12.90
N LYS A 814 11.53 -37.05 -13.99
CA LYS A 814 10.88 -36.62 -15.24
C LYS A 814 10.08 -37.72 -15.93
N GLN A 815 10.40 -39.00 -15.69
CA GLN A 815 9.69 -40.16 -16.26
C GLN A 815 8.47 -40.56 -15.45
N VAL A 816 8.24 -39.96 -14.27
CA VAL A 816 7.11 -40.29 -13.40
C VAL A 816 5.87 -39.54 -13.90
N ASP A 817 4.86 -40.27 -14.30
CA ASP A 817 3.53 -39.76 -14.61
C ASP A 817 2.62 -39.98 -13.39
N PRO A 818 2.39 -38.92 -12.56
CA PRO A 818 1.64 -39.08 -11.31
C PRO A 818 0.17 -39.41 -11.54
N ASP A 819 -0.39 -39.13 -12.71
CA ASP A 819 -1.79 -39.40 -13.03
C ASP A 819 -2.06 -40.87 -13.37
N ASN A 820 -1.02 -41.64 -13.68
CA ASN A 820 -1.09 -43.07 -14.02
C ASN A 820 -0.60 -44.00 -12.91
N LEU A 821 -0.26 -43.46 -11.71
CA LEU A 821 0.19 -44.29 -10.57
C LEU A 821 -0.95 -44.56 -9.58
N SER A 822 -1.05 -45.82 -9.15
CA SER A 822 -1.90 -46.14 -8.00
C SER A 822 -1.29 -45.56 -6.69
N PRO A 823 -2.10 -45.30 -5.64
CA PRO A 823 -1.59 -44.79 -4.36
C PRO A 823 -0.46 -45.64 -3.73
N ARG A 824 -0.48 -46.94 -3.97
CA ARG A 824 0.53 -47.86 -3.47
C ARG A 824 1.83 -47.75 -4.27
N GLU A 825 1.75 -47.64 -5.58
CA GLU A 825 2.91 -47.47 -6.46
C GLU A 825 3.55 -46.07 -6.22
N ALA A 826 2.75 -45.00 -6.05
CA ALA A 826 3.25 -43.71 -5.69
C ALA A 826 4.01 -43.70 -4.35
N TRP A 827 3.49 -44.43 -3.34
CA TRP A 827 4.16 -44.58 -2.04
C TRP A 827 5.47 -45.31 -2.12
N VAL A 828 5.53 -46.45 -2.86
CA VAL A 828 6.75 -47.22 -3.06
C VAL A 828 7.79 -46.38 -3.78
N MET A 829 7.40 -45.68 -4.85
CA MET A 829 8.29 -44.87 -5.64
C MET A 829 8.82 -43.67 -4.84
N LEU A 830 7.98 -43.04 -4.03
CA LEU A 830 8.40 -41.97 -3.12
C LEU A 830 9.37 -42.48 -2.05
N SER A 831 9.13 -43.70 -1.53
CA SER A 831 10.03 -44.34 -0.56
C SER A 831 11.40 -44.63 -1.16
N ASP A 832 11.42 -45.14 -2.39
CA ASP A 832 12.66 -45.48 -3.11
C ASP A 832 13.45 -44.19 -3.45
N LEU A 833 12.77 -43.13 -3.89
CA LEU A 833 13.37 -41.83 -4.13
C LEU A 833 13.95 -41.18 -2.84
N CYS A 834 13.24 -41.32 -1.72
CA CYS A 834 13.73 -40.85 -0.42
C CYS A 834 14.93 -41.64 0.09
N GLU A 835 15.03 -42.93 -0.22
CA GLU A 835 16.20 -43.74 0.11
C GLU A 835 17.41 -43.42 -0.78
N GLU A 836 17.18 -43.09 -2.06
CA GLU A 836 18.25 -42.65 -2.98
C GLU A 836 18.85 -41.30 -2.54
N VAL A 837 18.02 -40.37 -2.09
CA VAL A 837 18.48 -39.06 -1.60
C VAL A 837 19.23 -39.16 -0.26
N LYS A 838 18.97 -40.19 0.55
CA LYS A 838 19.66 -40.42 1.84
C LYS A 838 21.01 -41.15 1.69
N LYS A 839 21.28 -41.74 0.55
CA LYS A 839 22.56 -42.40 0.18
C LYS A 839 23.48 -41.42 -0.55
#